data_8bd086a246f86ff8483d6f0bdbb600ea
#
_entry.id   8bd086a246f86ff8483d6f0bdbb600ea
#
_cell.length_a   1.000
_cell.length_b   1.000
_cell.length_c   1.000
_cell.angle_alpha   90.00
_cell.angle_beta   90.00
_cell.angle_gamma   90.00
#
_symmetry.space_group_name_H-M   'P 1'
#
loop_
_entity.id
_entity.type
_entity.pdbx_description
1 polymer ?
#
loop_
_entity_poly.entity_id
_entity_poly.type
_entity_poly.pdbx_seq_one_letter_code
_entity_poly.pdbx_strand_id
1 'polypeptide(L)'
;AGTTISLTNPGTIGTVHSVPRLVQGQGLILGVGSLDYPAEFHGANEQALADLAISKVVTITSTYDHRIIQGAQSGEFLRRIHEILLGEENFYDEIFEALRIPYVPIRWVVDIQFDKDDDVSKTARVQKLIDAYRTTGHLMADVEPLSYVQRSHPDLDVVSHGLSLWDLDREFATGGFGGKSFMKLRRILGVLRDSYCRTIGVEYMYIANPDERKWMQERMEVGAPRTPRDEQLRILRKLNSAEAFETFLQTKYVGQKRFSLEGGESVIPVLDAMISAAADAGLDEVCVGMPHRGRLNILANIAGKSYGQIFQEFEGNYHDNEVHGSGDVKYHLGTKGTFVSESGAKTKIYLAANPSHLEAVNPVLEGIVRAKQDKLRVAAGDTTIDEQTTYPVMPILLHGDAAFAGQGVVSETLSLSLLKGYRTGGTIHIIVNNQVGFTTSPSAARSSTYSTDIAKMIQSPVFHVNGDDPEACVRVARIAFEYRQTFNKDVVIDMICYRRRGHNEGDEPSFTQPLMYKLIDAKRSTRKLYTEALIGRGDITVEEAEEVLRDYQQQLEGVFTSVHNTEPESDPSWRPPVVPAPATVNTSVAEDQLRKIALTQSSMPAEFTVHPKLLPQLLKRVEMLDESTVDWATGEMFAFGSLLLEGHPIRMSGQDVRRGTFSNRHAVIVDKENGKELFPLRSLVKDPNQFHIYDSLLSEYAVMGFEYGYSVERDNALVIWEAQFGDFANGAQTVIDEFISSALQKWGERSSVVLLLPHGYEGQGPDHSSGRIERFLALCAEQNMTVAQPSTPASYFHLLRWHMKNPARRPLIVFEPKSMLRLKAAASGLKDFTTGTFKPFIPDDKVVNTTRLIFTSGKVYYDLIAEREKLGEHSTAIARVEQLYPLPIEEMIAEAKKHPKATLLWVQDEPANQGPWPYIALTASEAFVAHEELSGRSIRRVSRRATASPATGNHHLHEEEEKALMTEAFTR
;
A
#
# COMPACT_ATOMS: atom_id res chain seq x y z
N ALA A 1 -59.29 26.02 28.93
CA ALA A 1 -60.34 26.30 27.96
C ALA A 1 -60.05 25.66 26.63
N GLY A 2 -60.99 24.90 26.08
CA GLY A 2 -60.83 24.23 24.77
C GLY A 2 -60.32 22.77 24.81
N THR A 3 -59.98 22.20 25.98
CA THR A 3 -59.59 20.79 26.06
C THR A 3 -60.81 19.87 25.94
N THR A 4 -60.81 19.02 24.92
CA THR A 4 -61.92 18.08 24.64
C THR A 4 -61.68 16.67 25.18
N ILE A 5 -60.40 16.29 25.36
CA ILE A 5 -59.96 15.02 25.91
C ILE A 5 -58.81 15.28 26.89
N SER A 6 -58.79 14.53 28.01
CA SER A 6 -57.70 14.55 29.00
C SER A 6 -57.13 13.17 29.20
N LEU A 7 -55.84 13.10 29.55
CA LEU A 7 -55.19 11.90 30.05
C LEU A 7 -54.73 12.15 31.50
N THR A 8 -55.03 11.22 32.39
CA THR A 8 -54.60 11.23 33.79
C THR A 8 -53.83 9.94 34.08
N ASN A 9 -52.72 10.06 34.82
CA ASN A 9 -51.87 8.92 35.15
C ASN A 9 -51.72 8.76 36.68
N PRO A 10 -52.72 8.21 37.38
CA PRO A 10 -52.58 7.88 38.78
C PRO A 10 -51.70 6.63 39.03
N GLY A 11 -51.31 5.92 38.01
CA GLY A 11 -50.41 4.76 38.12
C GLY A 11 -49.06 5.10 38.73
N THR A 12 -48.57 6.34 38.56
CA THR A 12 -47.31 6.81 39.17
C THR A 12 -47.30 6.79 40.69
N ILE A 13 -48.49 6.76 41.34
CA ILE A 13 -48.64 6.63 42.78
C ILE A 13 -49.20 5.26 43.20
N GLY A 14 -49.10 4.24 42.29
CA GLY A 14 -49.49 2.86 42.60
C GLY A 14 -50.94 2.49 42.34
N THR A 15 -51.76 3.34 41.74
CA THR A 15 -53.14 3.06 41.43
C THR A 15 -53.27 2.15 40.23
N VAL A 16 -53.74 0.90 40.37
CA VAL A 16 -53.90 -0.09 39.32
C VAL A 16 -55.02 0.26 38.35
N HIS A 17 -56.16 0.73 38.88
CA HIS A 17 -57.35 1.03 38.11
C HIS A 17 -57.99 2.32 38.61
N SER A 18 -58.36 3.20 37.71
CA SER A 18 -59.05 4.44 38.03
C SER A 18 -60.27 4.70 37.15
N VAL A 19 -61.29 5.30 37.67
CA VAL A 19 -62.45 5.82 36.95
C VAL A 19 -62.49 7.35 37.15
N PRO A 20 -61.73 8.10 36.37
CA PRO A 20 -61.63 9.55 36.54
C PRO A 20 -62.99 10.21 36.20
N ARG A 21 -63.35 11.31 36.89
CA ARG A 21 -64.55 12.10 36.57
C ARG A 21 -64.29 13.05 35.42
N LEU A 22 -65.20 13.11 34.44
CA LEU A 22 -65.16 14.09 33.36
C LEU A 22 -65.28 15.51 33.93
N VAL A 23 -64.47 16.39 33.41
CA VAL A 23 -64.60 17.84 33.71
C VAL A 23 -65.65 18.43 32.75
N GLN A 24 -66.37 19.44 33.17
CA GLN A 24 -67.36 20.07 32.31
C GLN A 24 -66.81 20.56 31.02
N GLY A 25 -67.40 20.13 29.92
CA GLY A 25 -66.99 20.46 28.55
C GLY A 25 -65.99 19.44 27.87
N GLN A 26 -65.58 18.40 28.58
CA GLN A 26 -64.83 17.30 28.05
C GLN A 26 -65.71 16.11 27.61
N GLY A 27 -65.37 15.52 26.46
CA GLY A 27 -66.09 14.34 25.99
C GLY A 27 -65.49 13.03 26.51
N LEU A 28 -64.20 13.02 26.82
CA LEU A 28 -63.45 11.80 27.19
C LEU A 28 -62.33 12.13 28.18
N ILE A 29 -62.04 11.24 29.10
CA ILE A 29 -60.82 11.21 29.92
C ILE A 29 -60.29 9.79 29.97
N LEU A 30 -59.02 9.63 29.68
CA LEU A 30 -58.25 8.40 29.79
C LEU A 30 -57.57 8.30 31.14
N GLY A 31 -57.71 7.18 31.82
CA GLY A 31 -56.99 6.86 33.05
C GLY A 31 -55.96 5.79 32.77
N VAL A 32 -54.69 6.07 33.11
CA VAL A 32 -53.59 5.10 32.98
C VAL A 32 -53.23 4.59 34.36
N GLY A 33 -53.37 3.28 34.57
CA GLY A 33 -53.01 2.60 35.83
C GLY A 33 -51.51 2.37 35.99
N SER A 34 -51.14 1.82 37.17
CA SER A 34 -49.75 1.41 37.40
C SER A 34 -49.33 0.29 36.48
N LEU A 35 -48.05 0.35 36.07
CA LEU A 35 -47.41 -0.73 35.32
C LEU A 35 -46.81 -1.71 36.34
N ASP A 36 -47.44 -2.86 36.54
CA ASP A 36 -47.01 -3.87 37.51
C ASP A 36 -47.41 -5.28 37.06
N TYR A 37 -46.86 -6.30 37.72
CA TYR A 37 -47.28 -7.68 37.44
C TYR A 37 -48.75 -7.91 37.81
N PRO A 38 -49.44 -8.86 37.15
CA PRO A 38 -50.76 -9.28 37.57
C PRO A 38 -50.76 -9.70 39.04
N ALA A 39 -51.85 -9.41 39.77
CA ALA A 39 -51.90 -9.59 41.22
C ALA A 39 -51.57 -11.00 41.72
N GLU A 40 -51.86 -12.00 40.90
CA GLU A 40 -51.62 -13.44 41.12
C GLU A 40 -50.11 -13.75 41.22
N PHE A 41 -49.26 -12.86 40.69
CA PHE A 41 -47.83 -13.09 40.59
C PHE A 41 -47.01 -12.15 41.52
N HIS A 42 -47.65 -11.28 42.32
CA HIS A 42 -46.96 -10.32 43.20
C HIS A 42 -45.97 -10.96 44.20
N GLY A 43 -46.15 -12.24 44.51
CA GLY A 43 -45.29 -12.97 45.44
C GLY A 43 -44.25 -13.85 44.72
N ALA A 44 -44.20 -13.85 43.37
CA ALA A 44 -43.32 -14.69 42.63
C ALA A 44 -41.92 -14.08 42.53
N ASN A 45 -40.93 -14.93 42.46
CA ASN A 45 -39.51 -14.54 42.21
C ASN A 45 -39.35 -14.00 40.78
N GLU A 46 -38.61 -12.92 40.62
CA GLU A 46 -38.36 -12.29 39.30
C GLU A 46 -37.86 -13.27 38.24
N GLN A 47 -37.00 -14.21 38.62
CA GLN A 47 -36.51 -15.23 37.69
C GLN A 47 -37.62 -16.17 37.20
N ALA A 48 -38.50 -16.62 38.14
CA ALA A 48 -39.66 -17.44 37.80
C ALA A 48 -40.65 -16.70 36.90
N LEU A 49 -40.83 -15.38 37.11
CA LEU A 49 -41.65 -14.56 36.23
C LEU A 49 -41.10 -14.45 34.82
N ALA A 50 -39.76 -14.26 34.71
CA ALA A 50 -39.07 -14.22 33.43
C ALA A 50 -39.14 -15.57 32.70
N ASP A 51 -38.89 -16.68 33.43
CA ASP A 51 -38.94 -18.04 32.87
C ASP A 51 -40.35 -18.41 32.35
N LEU A 52 -41.38 -17.93 33.05
CA LEU A 52 -42.79 -18.13 32.65
C LEU A 52 -43.29 -17.10 31.63
N ALA A 53 -42.44 -16.15 31.20
CA ALA A 53 -42.78 -15.07 30.28
C ALA A 53 -43.95 -14.19 30.82
N ILE A 54 -44.02 -13.97 32.13
CA ILE A 54 -45.01 -13.08 32.73
C ILE A 54 -44.52 -11.64 32.63
N SER A 55 -45.25 -10.83 31.87
CA SER A 55 -44.98 -9.39 31.73
C SER A 55 -45.78 -8.52 32.70
N LYS A 56 -45.27 -7.33 32.95
CA LYS A 56 -46.04 -6.26 33.61
C LYS A 56 -47.16 -5.82 32.69
N VAL A 57 -48.31 -5.54 33.26
CA VAL A 57 -49.51 -5.06 32.56
C VAL A 57 -49.86 -3.65 33.02
N VAL A 58 -50.47 -2.87 32.17
CA VAL A 58 -51.06 -1.56 32.46
C VAL A 58 -52.53 -1.55 32.09
N THR A 59 -53.37 -1.09 32.98
CA THR A 59 -54.79 -0.93 32.66
C THR A 59 -55.07 0.48 32.17
N ILE A 60 -55.68 0.61 31.00
CA ILE A 60 -56.14 1.88 30.45
C ILE A 60 -57.64 1.89 30.49
N THR A 61 -58.19 2.91 31.08
CA THR A 61 -59.65 3.09 31.22
C THR A 61 -60.10 4.35 30.50
N SER A 62 -61.33 4.37 30.01
CA SER A 62 -61.95 5.58 29.48
C SER A 62 -63.23 5.92 30.21
N THR A 63 -63.38 7.15 30.64
CA THR A 63 -64.64 7.74 31.11
C THR A 63 -65.08 8.74 30.06
N TYR A 64 -66.31 8.63 29.58
CA TYR A 64 -66.79 9.42 28.46
C TYR A 64 -68.22 9.93 28.66
N ASP A 65 -68.57 11.01 27.99
CA ASP A 65 -69.91 11.54 27.93
C ASP A 65 -70.80 10.75 26.99
N HIS A 66 -71.66 9.92 27.54
CA HIS A 66 -72.51 9.01 26.73
C HIS A 66 -73.53 9.74 25.85
N ARG A 67 -73.69 11.04 25.99
CA ARG A 67 -74.53 11.88 25.13
C ARG A 67 -73.93 12.12 23.78
N ILE A 68 -72.59 12.03 23.65
CA ILE A 68 -71.78 12.32 22.44
C ILE A 68 -70.93 11.13 22.00
N ILE A 69 -70.58 10.23 22.90
CA ILE A 69 -69.76 9.04 22.63
C ILE A 69 -70.53 7.77 22.98
N GLN A 70 -70.72 6.87 22.06
CA GLN A 70 -71.32 5.55 22.27
C GLN A 70 -70.30 4.60 22.90
N GLY A 71 -70.77 3.60 23.64
CA GLY A 71 -69.91 2.60 24.29
C GLY A 71 -69.04 1.84 23.29
N ALA A 72 -69.61 1.52 22.14
CA ALA A 72 -68.86 0.87 21.05
C ALA A 72 -67.68 1.77 20.54
N GLN A 73 -67.90 3.07 20.40
CA GLN A 73 -66.84 4.02 19.98
C GLN A 73 -65.73 4.13 21.01
N SER A 74 -66.07 4.16 22.31
CA SER A 74 -65.07 4.17 23.40
C SER A 74 -64.32 2.84 23.44
N GLY A 75 -64.95 1.72 23.26
CA GLY A 75 -64.29 0.42 23.18
C GLY A 75 -63.37 0.29 21.95
N GLU A 76 -63.83 0.76 20.79
CA GLU A 76 -63.05 0.78 19.59
C GLU A 76 -61.78 1.68 19.71
N PHE A 77 -61.92 2.83 20.36
CA PHE A 77 -60.81 3.74 20.64
C PHE A 77 -59.78 3.10 21.57
N LEU A 78 -60.22 2.40 22.63
CA LEU A 78 -59.29 1.69 23.53
C LEU A 78 -58.63 0.51 22.81
N ARG A 79 -59.38 -0.21 21.97
CA ARG A 79 -58.84 -1.28 21.13
C ARG A 79 -57.72 -0.73 20.20
N ARG A 80 -58.01 0.41 19.60
CA ARG A 80 -57.01 1.06 18.71
C ARG A 80 -55.73 1.48 19.44
N ILE A 81 -55.86 2.04 20.64
CA ILE A 81 -54.73 2.36 21.51
C ILE A 81 -53.92 1.10 21.83
N HIS A 82 -54.60 0.02 22.17
CA HIS A 82 -53.97 -1.26 22.47
C HIS A 82 -53.17 -1.80 21.28
N GLU A 83 -53.72 -1.80 20.07
CA GLU A 83 -53.06 -2.25 18.82
C GLU A 83 -51.81 -1.41 18.51
N ILE A 84 -51.91 -0.09 18.62
CA ILE A 84 -50.76 0.83 18.45
C ILE A 84 -49.65 0.53 19.44
N LEU A 85 -50.03 0.32 20.73
CA LEU A 85 -49.05 -0.01 21.79
C LEU A 85 -48.43 -1.40 21.61
N LEU A 86 -49.08 -2.31 20.89
CA LEU A 86 -48.47 -3.58 20.44
C LEU A 86 -47.59 -3.45 19.20
N GLY A 87 -47.50 -2.26 18.57
CA GLY A 87 -46.62 -1.97 17.47
C GLY A 87 -47.26 -1.92 16.09
N GLU A 88 -48.62 -1.90 16.01
CA GLU A 88 -49.31 -1.66 14.76
C GLU A 88 -49.08 -0.24 14.22
N GLU A 89 -49.34 -0.04 12.95
CA GLU A 89 -49.14 1.22 12.23
C GLU A 89 -47.69 1.77 12.29
N ASN A 90 -46.70 0.90 12.45
CA ASN A 90 -45.28 1.28 12.53
C ASN A 90 -44.96 2.26 13.68
N PHE A 91 -45.78 2.28 14.76
CA PHE A 91 -45.65 3.24 15.84
C PHE A 91 -44.21 3.29 16.44
N TYR A 92 -43.62 2.14 16.73
CA TYR A 92 -42.27 2.11 17.28
C TYR A 92 -41.21 2.38 16.20
N ASP A 93 -41.47 2.08 14.93
CA ASP A 93 -40.57 2.43 13.82
C ASP A 93 -40.45 3.95 13.70
N GLU A 94 -41.58 4.69 13.77
CA GLU A 94 -41.57 6.15 13.74
C GLU A 94 -40.82 6.76 14.94
N ILE A 95 -40.93 6.13 16.12
CA ILE A 95 -40.19 6.56 17.32
C ILE A 95 -38.70 6.33 17.14
N PHE A 96 -38.29 5.16 16.62
CA PHE A 96 -36.90 4.82 16.39
C PHE A 96 -36.29 5.72 15.31
N GLU A 97 -37.04 6.02 14.22
CA GLU A 97 -36.64 6.96 13.21
C GLU A 97 -36.47 8.39 13.75
N ALA A 98 -37.45 8.89 14.53
CA ALA A 98 -37.38 10.22 15.15
C ALA A 98 -36.21 10.37 16.13
N LEU A 99 -35.89 9.30 16.87
CA LEU A 99 -34.72 9.22 17.74
C LEU A 99 -33.41 8.87 17.03
N ARG A 100 -33.45 8.64 15.71
CA ARG A 100 -32.31 8.20 14.89
C ARG A 100 -31.63 6.94 15.43
N ILE A 101 -32.43 5.97 15.90
CA ILE A 101 -31.91 4.66 16.31
C ILE A 101 -31.66 3.83 15.03
N PRO A 102 -30.42 3.35 14.76
CA PRO A 102 -30.04 2.80 13.45
C PRO A 102 -30.54 1.37 13.18
N TYR A 103 -31.28 0.77 14.07
CA TYR A 103 -31.86 -0.58 13.94
C TYR A 103 -33.36 -0.57 14.20
N VAL A 104 -34.07 -1.54 13.60
CA VAL A 104 -35.53 -1.69 13.77
C VAL A 104 -35.89 -2.16 15.17
N PRO A 105 -37.08 -1.76 15.71
CA PRO A 105 -37.57 -2.28 16.98
C PRO A 105 -37.89 -3.77 16.89
N ILE A 106 -37.70 -4.49 18.02
CA ILE A 106 -38.12 -5.90 18.11
C ILE A 106 -39.65 -5.94 18.07
N ARG A 107 -40.21 -6.68 17.14
CA ARG A 107 -41.66 -6.79 16.96
C ARG A 107 -42.29 -7.61 18.07
N TRP A 108 -43.49 -7.21 18.47
CA TRP A 108 -44.31 -8.01 19.39
C TRP A 108 -44.80 -9.26 18.62
N VAL A 109 -44.59 -10.44 19.21
CA VAL A 109 -45.14 -11.73 18.76
C VAL A 109 -45.57 -12.52 19.98
N VAL A 110 -46.50 -13.47 19.81
CA VAL A 110 -46.89 -14.40 20.87
C VAL A 110 -45.69 -15.24 21.29
N ASP A 111 -45.52 -15.52 22.58
CA ASP A 111 -44.42 -16.38 23.05
C ASP A 111 -44.50 -17.77 22.39
N ILE A 112 -43.38 -18.19 21.87
CA ILE A 112 -43.27 -19.49 21.24
C ILE A 112 -43.02 -20.51 22.35
N GLN A 113 -44.04 -21.27 22.71
CA GLN A 113 -43.91 -22.38 23.67
C GLN A 113 -43.32 -23.59 22.96
N PHE A 114 -42.24 -24.11 23.52
CA PHE A 114 -41.57 -25.31 23.06
C PHE A 114 -41.53 -26.34 24.22
N ASP A 115 -41.43 -27.63 23.89
CA ASP A 115 -41.33 -28.74 24.83
C ASP A 115 -40.01 -28.67 25.66
N LYS A 116 -39.86 -29.50 26.70
CA LYS A 116 -38.68 -29.52 27.60
C LYS A 116 -37.29 -29.61 26.91
N ASP A 117 -37.27 -30.08 25.70
CA ASP A 117 -36.05 -30.08 24.84
C ASP A 117 -35.70 -28.68 24.33
N ASP A 118 -36.56 -27.70 24.48
CA ASP A 118 -36.41 -26.33 23.94
C ASP A 118 -35.57 -25.36 24.72
N ASP A 119 -35.42 -25.53 26.05
CA ASP A 119 -34.53 -24.64 26.84
C ASP A 119 -33.07 -24.78 26.38
N VAL A 120 -32.65 -26.01 26.05
CA VAL A 120 -31.36 -26.27 25.44
C VAL A 120 -31.34 -25.65 24.02
N SER A 121 -32.45 -25.75 23.27
CA SER A 121 -32.61 -25.13 21.95
C SER A 121 -32.49 -23.61 21.96
N LYS A 122 -33.14 -22.90 22.91
CA LYS A 122 -33.06 -21.44 23.02
C LYS A 122 -31.65 -20.95 23.35
N THR A 123 -30.90 -21.63 24.21
CA THR A 123 -29.49 -21.31 24.47
C THR A 123 -28.64 -21.46 23.19
N ALA A 124 -28.83 -22.53 22.42
CA ALA A 124 -28.13 -22.69 21.14
C ALA A 124 -28.49 -21.58 20.12
N ARG A 125 -29.74 -21.10 20.15
CA ARG A 125 -30.20 -20.00 19.30
C ARG A 125 -29.56 -18.66 19.72
N VAL A 126 -29.40 -18.42 21.02
CA VAL A 126 -28.68 -17.23 21.54
C VAL A 126 -27.19 -17.29 21.10
N GLN A 127 -26.54 -18.46 21.15
CA GLN A 127 -25.19 -18.61 20.63
C GLN A 127 -25.11 -18.32 19.12
N LYS A 128 -26.05 -18.83 18.34
CA LYS A 128 -26.15 -18.50 16.91
C LYS A 128 -26.35 -17.01 16.66
N LEU A 129 -27.16 -16.33 17.48
CA LEU A 129 -27.37 -14.89 17.38
C LEU A 129 -26.06 -14.13 17.69
N ILE A 130 -25.31 -14.52 18.74
CA ILE A 130 -24.00 -13.93 19.04
C ILE A 130 -23.05 -14.11 17.85
N ASP A 131 -22.96 -15.31 17.30
CA ASP A 131 -22.08 -15.59 16.15
C ASP A 131 -22.52 -14.86 14.87
N ALA A 132 -23.84 -14.68 14.67
CA ALA A 132 -24.36 -13.88 13.57
C ALA A 132 -23.93 -12.42 13.69
N TYR A 133 -24.02 -11.81 14.88
CA TYR A 133 -23.54 -10.44 15.10
C TYR A 133 -22.02 -10.31 14.89
N ARG A 134 -21.24 -11.30 15.32
CA ARG A 134 -19.79 -11.34 15.09
C ARG A 134 -19.45 -11.40 13.61
N THR A 135 -20.27 -12.09 12.82
CA THR A 135 -20.02 -12.35 11.38
C THR A 135 -20.60 -11.26 10.49
N THR A 136 -21.82 -10.79 10.78
CA THR A 136 -22.60 -9.90 9.89
C THR A 136 -23.03 -8.60 10.55
N GLY A 137 -22.70 -8.38 11.82
CA GLY A 137 -23.08 -7.16 12.56
C GLY A 137 -22.65 -5.87 11.89
N HIS A 138 -21.51 -5.87 11.21
CA HIS A 138 -20.99 -4.72 10.45
C HIS A 138 -21.98 -4.20 9.38
N LEU A 139 -22.88 -5.04 8.85
CA LEU A 139 -23.89 -4.63 7.87
C LEU A 139 -24.98 -3.73 8.47
N MET A 140 -25.14 -3.75 9.80
CA MET A 140 -26.05 -2.88 10.52
C MET A 140 -25.36 -1.72 11.25
N ALA A 141 -24.05 -1.56 11.11
CA ALA A 141 -23.32 -0.45 11.71
C ALA A 141 -23.71 0.89 11.06
N ASP A 142 -23.86 1.93 11.89
CA ASP A 142 -24.19 3.29 11.46
C ASP A 142 -22.93 4.06 11.07
N VAL A 143 -22.34 3.60 9.98
CA VAL A 143 -21.08 4.13 9.46
C VAL A 143 -21.27 5.20 8.37
N GLU A 144 -22.52 5.49 7.94
CA GLU A 144 -22.82 6.44 6.88
C GLU A 144 -22.97 7.87 7.45
N PRO A 145 -22.05 8.80 7.15
CA PRO A 145 -22.09 10.16 7.69
C PRO A 145 -23.14 11.06 7.02
N LEU A 146 -23.55 10.79 5.77
CA LEU A 146 -24.39 11.72 5.00
C LEU A 146 -25.87 11.56 5.29
N SER A 147 -26.34 10.33 5.54
CA SER A 147 -27.76 10.05 5.72
C SER A 147 -28.01 9.03 6.82
N TYR A 148 -29.05 9.27 7.62
CA TYR A 148 -29.55 8.26 8.52
C TYR A 148 -30.31 7.20 7.71
N VAL A 149 -29.91 5.96 7.88
CA VAL A 149 -30.62 4.80 7.31
C VAL A 149 -30.90 3.81 8.43
N GLN A 150 -32.17 3.50 8.64
CA GLN A 150 -32.54 2.42 9.54
C GLN A 150 -32.25 1.09 8.83
N ARG A 151 -31.38 0.28 9.44
CA ARG A 151 -30.91 -0.97 8.86
C ARG A 151 -31.55 -2.17 9.54
N SER A 152 -31.83 -3.20 8.78
CA SER A 152 -32.26 -4.51 9.27
C SER A 152 -31.56 -5.61 8.46
N HIS A 153 -31.24 -6.70 9.14
CA HIS A 153 -30.71 -7.89 8.49
C HIS A 153 -31.37 -9.15 9.07
N PRO A 154 -31.88 -10.08 8.25
CA PRO A 154 -32.58 -11.25 8.77
C PRO A 154 -31.78 -12.09 9.78
N ASP A 155 -30.46 -12.24 9.54
CA ASP A 155 -29.59 -13.00 10.44
C ASP A 155 -29.34 -12.32 11.79
N LEU A 156 -29.68 -11.05 11.94
CA LEU A 156 -29.51 -10.26 13.18
C LEU A 156 -30.84 -9.98 13.89
N ASP A 157 -31.93 -10.38 13.28
CA ASP A 157 -33.25 -10.26 13.86
C ASP A 157 -33.50 -11.35 14.92
N VAL A 158 -33.89 -10.94 16.10
CA VAL A 158 -34.14 -11.83 17.22
C VAL A 158 -35.20 -12.87 16.89
N VAL A 159 -36.27 -12.45 16.19
CA VAL A 159 -37.39 -13.32 15.81
C VAL A 159 -36.97 -14.40 14.80
N SER A 160 -36.06 -14.06 13.87
CA SER A 160 -35.49 -15.02 12.91
C SER A 160 -34.72 -16.16 13.60
N HIS A 161 -34.20 -15.92 14.79
CA HIS A 161 -33.59 -16.94 15.65
C HIS A 161 -34.60 -17.68 16.52
N GLY A 162 -35.94 -17.43 16.37
CA GLY A 162 -36.97 -18.01 17.22
C GLY A 162 -36.92 -17.56 18.67
N LEU A 163 -36.35 -16.35 18.90
CA LEU A 163 -36.39 -15.64 20.17
C LEU A 163 -37.38 -14.50 20.05
N SER A 164 -37.94 -14.05 21.17
CA SER A 164 -38.99 -13.03 21.18
C SER A 164 -38.76 -12.00 22.30
N LEU A 165 -39.64 -11.00 22.36
CA LEU A 165 -39.64 -10.03 23.44
C LEU A 165 -39.75 -10.69 24.84
N TRP A 166 -40.41 -11.84 24.92
CA TRP A 166 -40.58 -12.63 26.14
C TRP A 166 -39.28 -13.25 26.67
N ASP A 167 -38.28 -13.41 25.81
CA ASP A 167 -36.97 -13.97 26.15
C ASP A 167 -35.99 -12.91 26.67
N LEU A 168 -36.31 -11.61 26.58
CA LEU A 168 -35.40 -10.52 26.89
C LEU A 168 -34.88 -10.54 28.33
N ASP A 169 -35.72 -10.95 29.30
CA ASP A 169 -35.36 -10.99 30.72
C ASP A 169 -34.92 -12.38 31.19
N ARG A 170 -34.98 -13.40 30.31
CA ARG A 170 -34.46 -14.74 30.57
C ARG A 170 -32.91 -14.75 30.51
N GLU A 171 -32.31 -15.57 31.38
CA GLU A 171 -30.87 -15.76 31.40
C GLU A 171 -30.44 -16.92 30.50
N PHE A 172 -29.37 -16.69 29.76
CA PHE A 172 -28.79 -17.65 28.85
C PHE A 172 -27.28 -17.81 29.07
N ALA A 173 -26.76 -19.03 28.86
CA ALA A 173 -25.33 -19.25 28.84
C ALA A 173 -24.72 -18.56 27.64
N THR A 174 -23.69 -17.75 27.86
CA THR A 174 -23.07 -16.89 26.84
C THR A 174 -21.87 -17.48 26.14
N GLY A 175 -21.33 -18.61 26.62
CA GLY A 175 -20.05 -19.16 26.14
C GLY A 175 -18.85 -18.25 26.43
N GLY A 176 -18.96 -17.32 27.40
CA GLY A 176 -17.90 -16.36 27.75
C GLY A 176 -18.04 -15.00 27.05
N PHE A 177 -19.08 -14.78 26.23
CA PHE A 177 -19.37 -13.49 25.61
C PHE A 177 -19.49 -12.36 26.67
N GLY A 178 -18.88 -11.21 26.38
CA GLY A 178 -18.86 -10.06 27.28
C GLY A 178 -18.20 -10.35 28.64
N GLY A 179 -17.35 -11.38 28.74
CA GLY A 179 -16.61 -11.77 29.94
C GLY A 179 -17.49 -12.41 31.04
N LYS A 180 -18.72 -12.87 30.73
CA LYS A 180 -19.65 -13.47 31.66
C LYS A 180 -20.15 -14.83 31.20
N SER A 181 -20.40 -15.75 32.14
CA SER A 181 -20.93 -17.10 31.81
C SER A 181 -22.42 -17.09 31.50
N PHE A 182 -23.18 -16.20 32.15
CA PHE A 182 -24.63 -16.07 31.98
C PHE A 182 -25.04 -14.59 31.90
N MET A 183 -25.96 -14.26 31.01
CA MET A 183 -26.56 -12.93 30.89
C MET A 183 -28.02 -12.99 30.42
N LYS A 184 -28.84 -12.00 30.81
CA LYS A 184 -30.16 -11.79 30.24
C LYS A 184 -30.03 -11.39 28.75
N LEU A 185 -30.94 -11.87 27.88
CA LEU A 185 -30.93 -11.61 26.45
C LEU A 185 -30.86 -10.11 26.14
N ARG A 186 -31.62 -9.27 26.84
CA ARG A 186 -31.56 -7.79 26.65
C ARG A 186 -30.14 -7.24 26.85
N ARG A 187 -29.37 -7.79 27.80
CA ARG A 187 -27.99 -7.39 28.04
C ARG A 187 -27.04 -7.88 26.91
N ILE A 188 -27.27 -9.11 26.48
CA ILE A 188 -26.53 -9.68 25.32
C ILE A 188 -26.74 -8.78 24.10
N LEU A 189 -28.00 -8.46 23.77
CA LEU A 189 -28.32 -7.58 22.61
C LEU A 189 -27.72 -6.17 22.78
N GLY A 190 -27.72 -5.62 24.01
CA GLY A 190 -27.08 -4.34 24.28
C GLY A 190 -25.58 -4.37 23.94
N VAL A 191 -24.86 -5.37 24.45
CA VAL A 191 -23.43 -5.52 24.17
C VAL A 191 -23.17 -5.77 22.68
N LEU A 192 -23.97 -6.64 22.03
CA LEU A 192 -23.83 -6.94 20.59
C LEU A 192 -23.99 -5.68 19.73
N ARG A 193 -25.04 -4.91 19.98
CA ARG A 193 -25.33 -3.67 19.26
C ARG A 193 -24.29 -2.61 19.53
N ASP A 194 -23.83 -2.47 20.78
CA ASP A 194 -22.78 -1.53 21.16
C ASP A 194 -21.43 -1.87 20.51
N SER A 195 -21.13 -3.16 20.34
CA SER A 195 -19.87 -3.64 19.79
C SER A 195 -19.83 -3.64 18.27
N TYR A 196 -20.98 -3.95 17.60
CA TYR A 196 -20.99 -4.28 16.19
C TYR A 196 -21.89 -3.40 15.31
N CYS A 197 -22.82 -2.61 15.90
CA CYS A 197 -23.86 -1.91 15.14
C CYS A 197 -23.97 -0.42 15.42
N ARG A 198 -23.05 0.18 16.19
CA ARG A 198 -22.99 1.64 16.35
C ARG A 198 -22.17 2.25 15.21
N THR A 199 -21.36 3.23 15.49
CA THR A 199 -20.50 3.93 14.52
C THR A 199 -19.25 3.15 14.14
N ILE A 200 -19.11 1.90 14.60
CA ILE A 200 -18.04 0.95 14.24
C ILE A 200 -18.68 -0.37 13.82
N GLY A 201 -18.34 -0.83 12.63
CA GLY A 201 -18.52 -2.21 12.18
C GLY A 201 -17.15 -2.90 12.13
N VAL A 202 -17.09 -4.20 12.39
CA VAL A 202 -15.82 -4.93 12.34
C VAL A 202 -15.99 -6.29 11.67
N GLU A 203 -15.04 -6.65 10.82
CA GLU A 203 -14.98 -7.93 10.14
C GLU A 203 -13.69 -8.66 10.54
N TYR A 204 -13.80 -9.84 11.14
CA TYR A 204 -12.64 -10.62 11.59
C TYR A 204 -12.92 -12.13 11.70
N MET A 205 -14.16 -12.57 11.57
CA MET A 205 -14.55 -13.98 11.78
C MET A 205 -13.98 -14.93 10.71
N TYR A 206 -13.55 -14.40 9.57
CA TYR A 206 -12.85 -15.18 8.53
C TYR A 206 -11.38 -15.44 8.84
N ILE A 207 -10.80 -14.83 9.87
CA ILE A 207 -9.42 -15.08 10.31
C ILE A 207 -9.32 -16.52 10.82
N ALA A 208 -8.41 -17.31 10.25
CA ALA A 208 -8.28 -18.74 10.58
C ALA A 208 -7.73 -18.97 12.00
N ASN A 209 -6.86 -18.07 12.49
CA ASN A 209 -6.26 -18.18 13.81
C ASN A 209 -7.28 -17.88 14.93
N PRO A 210 -7.60 -18.83 15.82
CA PRO A 210 -8.58 -18.62 16.89
C PRO A 210 -8.11 -17.61 17.95
N ASP A 211 -6.81 -17.50 18.20
CA ASP A 211 -6.28 -16.54 19.18
C ASP A 211 -6.46 -15.11 18.72
N GLU A 212 -6.30 -14.83 17.42
CA GLU A 212 -6.57 -13.52 16.84
C GLU A 212 -8.06 -13.16 16.93
N ARG A 213 -8.96 -14.12 16.61
CA ARG A 213 -10.41 -13.89 16.76
C ARG A 213 -10.79 -13.61 18.21
N LYS A 214 -10.25 -14.39 19.16
CA LYS A 214 -10.50 -14.20 20.59
C LYS A 214 -9.96 -12.85 21.06
N TRP A 215 -8.78 -12.46 20.62
CA TRP A 215 -8.19 -11.15 20.94
C TRP A 215 -9.09 -9.99 20.48
N MET A 216 -9.68 -10.10 19.29
CA MET A 216 -10.63 -9.14 18.76
C MET A 216 -11.92 -9.09 19.59
N GLN A 217 -12.49 -10.24 19.93
CA GLN A 217 -13.69 -10.35 20.77
C GLN A 217 -13.48 -9.68 22.14
N GLU A 218 -12.36 -9.97 22.79
CA GLU A 218 -12.03 -9.40 24.11
C GLU A 218 -11.95 -7.86 24.10
N ARG A 219 -11.60 -7.24 22.97
CA ARG A 219 -11.51 -5.78 22.84
C ARG A 219 -12.80 -5.11 22.35
N MET A 220 -13.56 -5.82 21.55
CA MET A 220 -14.82 -5.28 21.02
C MET A 220 -15.99 -5.49 21.97
N GLU A 221 -16.07 -6.61 22.69
CA GLU A 221 -17.24 -7.04 23.47
C GLU A 221 -17.24 -6.54 24.94
N VAL A 222 -16.32 -5.69 25.33
CA VAL A 222 -16.22 -5.12 26.69
C VAL A 222 -16.97 -3.79 26.88
N GLY A 223 -17.62 -3.30 25.81
CA GLY A 223 -18.23 -1.97 25.76
C GLY A 223 -17.21 -0.87 25.44
N ALA A 224 -17.69 0.29 25.01
CA ALA A 224 -16.83 1.44 24.76
C ALA A 224 -16.66 2.23 26.08
N PRO A 225 -15.44 2.33 26.64
CA PRO A 225 -15.21 3.25 27.75
C PRO A 225 -15.46 4.69 27.29
N ARG A 226 -15.91 5.56 28.19
CA ARG A 226 -16.02 6.99 27.87
C ARG A 226 -14.62 7.54 27.60
N THR A 227 -14.47 8.27 26.51
CA THR A 227 -13.20 8.93 26.16
C THR A 227 -12.81 9.93 27.26
N PRO A 228 -11.60 9.90 27.80
CA PRO A 228 -11.14 10.87 28.81
C PRO A 228 -11.21 12.30 28.27
N ARG A 229 -11.46 13.26 29.15
CA ARG A 229 -11.62 14.67 28.76
C ARG A 229 -10.41 15.24 28.06
N ASP A 230 -9.21 14.92 28.53
CA ASP A 230 -7.98 15.42 27.89
C ASP A 230 -7.82 14.91 26.45
N GLU A 231 -8.20 13.67 26.22
CA GLU A 231 -8.24 13.10 24.87
C GLU A 231 -9.33 13.73 24.00
N GLN A 232 -10.51 14.01 24.55
CA GLN A 232 -11.57 14.73 23.83
C GLN A 232 -11.09 16.12 23.38
N LEU A 233 -10.42 16.86 24.27
CA LEU A 233 -9.82 18.14 23.94
C LEU A 233 -8.69 18.04 22.91
N ARG A 234 -7.89 16.97 22.96
CA ARG A 234 -6.86 16.70 21.96
C ARG A 234 -7.46 16.44 20.57
N ILE A 235 -8.47 15.58 20.50
CA ILE A 235 -9.22 15.32 19.27
C ILE A 235 -9.79 16.62 18.71
N LEU A 236 -10.42 17.45 19.54
CA LEU A 236 -10.98 18.73 19.13
C LEU A 236 -9.90 19.69 18.59
N ARG A 237 -8.75 19.81 19.27
CA ARG A 237 -7.61 20.61 18.78
C ARG A 237 -7.14 20.14 17.41
N LYS A 238 -7.04 18.83 17.20
CA LYS A 238 -6.61 18.27 15.90
C LYS A 238 -7.62 18.52 14.79
N LEU A 239 -8.91 18.41 15.08
CA LEU A 239 -9.98 18.77 14.13
C LEU A 239 -9.99 20.28 13.84
N ASN A 240 -9.78 21.13 14.84
CA ASN A 240 -9.66 22.57 14.65
C ASN A 240 -8.48 22.93 13.74
N SER A 241 -7.30 22.34 13.98
CA SER A 241 -6.13 22.61 13.16
C SER A 241 -6.34 22.14 11.70
N ALA A 242 -6.96 20.98 11.52
CA ALA A 242 -7.26 20.44 10.19
C ALA A 242 -8.23 21.33 9.40
N GLU A 243 -9.37 21.68 9.99
CA GLU A 243 -10.39 22.52 9.35
C GLU A 243 -9.90 23.96 9.13
N ALA A 244 -9.21 24.56 10.12
CA ALA A 244 -8.68 25.92 10.00
C ALA A 244 -7.65 26.01 8.87
N PHE A 245 -6.77 25.04 8.72
CA PHE A 245 -5.79 24.99 7.63
C PHE A 245 -6.46 24.88 6.25
N GLU A 246 -7.43 23.97 6.08
CA GLU A 246 -8.17 23.85 4.81
C GLU A 246 -8.93 25.13 4.46
N THR A 247 -9.62 25.72 5.44
CA THR A 247 -10.37 26.97 5.25
C THR A 247 -9.42 28.13 4.90
N PHE A 248 -8.26 28.18 5.53
CA PHE A 248 -7.26 29.21 5.27
C PHE A 248 -6.73 29.11 3.83
N LEU A 249 -6.33 27.92 3.41
CA LEU A 249 -5.88 27.69 2.04
C LEU A 249 -6.97 27.99 1.01
N GLN A 250 -8.23 27.67 1.32
CA GLN A 250 -9.38 27.97 0.47
C GLN A 250 -9.54 29.48 0.25
N THR A 251 -9.29 30.26 1.29
CA THR A 251 -9.53 31.71 1.28
C THR A 251 -8.36 32.48 0.67
N LYS A 252 -7.11 32.06 0.96
CA LYS A 252 -5.89 32.81 0.57
C LYS A 252 -5.33 32.38 -0.78
N TYR A 253 -5.43 31.10 -1.14
CA TYR A 253 -4.85 30.53 -2.35
C TYR A 253 -5.93 30.01 -3.30
N VAL A 254 -6.85 30.91 -3.67
CA VAL A 254 -7.98 30.59 -4.57
C VAL A 254 -7.47 30.08 -5.92
N GLY A 255 -8.07 28.98 -6.42
CA GLY A 255 -7.76 28.41 -7.73
C GLY A 255 -6.48 27.58 -7.81
N GLN A 256 -5.67 27.52 -6.76
CA GLN A 256 -4.50 26.62 -6.72
C GLN A 256 -4.90 25.22 -6.29
N LYS A 257 -4.41 24.20 -7.02
CA LYS A 257 -4.69 22.78 -6.71
C LYS A 257 -4.09 22.38 -5.37
N ARG A 258 -4.90 21.78 -4.49
CA ARG A 258 -4.51 21.32 -3.14
C ARG A 258 -5.14 20.01 -2.71
N PHE A 259 -6.21 19.52 -3.36
CA PHE A 259 -6.97 18.31 -3.02
C PHE A 259 -7.39 18.28 -1.55
N SER A 260 -8.36 19.12 -1.20
CA SER A 260 -8.82 19.34 0.17
C SER A 260 -9.23 18.05 0.92
N LEU A 261 -8.91 18.01 2.23
CA LEU A 261 -9.31 16.97 3.16
C LEU A 261 -10.74 17.15 3.72
N GLU A 262 -11.39 18.28 3.46
CA GLU A 262 -12.70 18.63 4.05
C GLU A 262 -13.74 17.52 3.83
N GLY A 263 -14.31 17.06 4.92
CA GLY A 263 -15.21 15.91 5.03
C GLY A 263 -14.54 14.62 5.52
N GLY A 264 -13.21 14.57 5.59
CA GLY A 264 -12.41 13.46 6.11
C GLY A 264 -11.43 13.89 7.20
N GLU A 265 -11.69 15.00 7.90
CA GLU A 265 -10.76 15.61 8.88
C GLU A 265 -10.39 14.66 10.02
N SER A 266 -11.22 13.67 10.34
CA SER A 266 -10.95 12.67 11.38
C SER A 266 -9.70 11.83 11.14
N VAL A 267 -9.15 11.82 9.91
CA VAL A 267 -7.86 11.16 9.64
C VAL A 267 -6.71 11.79 10.43
N ILE A 268 -6.78 13.09 10.74
CA ILE A 268 -5.73 13.80 11.49
C ILE A 268 -5.67 13.30 12.95
N PRO A 269 -6.75 13.28 13.75
CA PRO A 269 -6.71 12.66 15.08
C PRO A 269 -6.45 11.15 15.06
N VAL A 270 -6.84 10.42 14.01
CA VAL A 270 -6.48 9.00 13.83
C VAL A 270 -4.97 8.81 13.73
N LEU A 271 -4.31 9.55 12.84
CA LEU A 271 -2.84 9.50 12.70
C LEU A 271 -2.13 9.98 13.96
N ASP A 272 -2.61 11.05 14.58
CA ASP A 272 -2.06 11.56 15.82
C ASP A 272 -2.09 10.51 16.94
N ALA A 273 -3.20 9.78 17.08
CA ALA A 273 -3.33 8.72 18.09
C ALA A 273 -2.40 7.52 17.81
N MET A 274 -2.31 7.09 16.56
CA MET A 274 -1.43 5.98 16.15
C MET A 274 0.04 6.31 16.36
N ILE A 275 0.46 7.50 15.91
CA ILE A 275 1.86 7.91 15.99
C ILE A 275 2.25 8.20 17.43
N SER A 276 1.32 8.72 18.28
CA SER A 276 1.52 8.83 19.72
C SER A 276 1.74 7.46 20.35
N ALA A 277 0.89 6.48 20.01
CA ALA A 277 1.05 5.12 20.52
C ALA A 277 2.38 4.49 20.06
N ALA A 278 2.81 4.75 18.82
CA ALA A 278 4.10 4.31 18.31
C ALA A 278 5.28 4.94 19.07
N ALA A 279 5.23 6.26 19.32
CA ALA A 279 6.23 6.97 20.10
C ALA A 279 6.31 6.45 21.55
N ASP A 280 5.16 6.27 22.19
CA ASP A 280 5.06 5.78 23.58
C ASP A 280 5.51 4.31 23.69
N ALA A 281 5.32 3.52 22.63
CA ALA A 281 5.88 2.16 22.51
C ALA A 281 7.37 2.11 22.16
N GLY A 282 8.02 3.26 21.92
CA GLY A 282 9.44 3.36 21.62
C GLY A 282 9.82 2.95 20.19
N LEU A 283 8.92 3.07 19.21
CA LEU A 283 9.26 2.85 17.81
C LEU A 283 10.19 3.97 17.30
N ASP A 284 11.21 3.60 16.55
CA ASP A 284 12.20 4.54 16.00
C ASP A 284 11.60 5.50 14.97
N GLU A 285 10.72 4.96 14.09
CA GLU A 285 10.18 5.74 12.99
C GLU A 285 8.82 5.22 12.55
N VAL A 286 7.94 6.13 12.12
CA VAL A 286 6.69 5.85 11.42
C VAL A 286 6.83 6.36 9.99
N CYS A 287 6.64 5.48 9.02
CA CYS A 287 6.69 5.79 7.60
C CYS A 287 5.28 5.84 7.02
N VAL A 288 4.94 6.90 6.31
CA VAL A 288 3.60 7.13 5.75
C VAL A 288 3.67 7.20 4.23
N GLY A 289 2.85 6.40 3.56
CA GLY A 289 2.54 6.50 2.13
C GLY A 289 1.10 6.94 1.93
N MET A 290 0.85 7.84 0.98
CA MET A 290 -0.50 8.37 0.78
C MET A 290 -0.68 9.02 -0.58
N PRO A 291 -1.92 9.08 -1.12
CA PRO A 291 -2.23 9.85 -2.30
C PRO A 291 -2.19 11.38 -2.02
N HIS A 292 -2.55 12.15 -3.02
CA HIS A 292 -2.53 13.63 -2.96
C HIS A 292 -3.56 14.24 -1.98
N ARG A 293 -4.76 13.61 -1.79
CA ARG A 293 -5.83 14.19 -0.96
C ARG A 293 -5.46 14.24 0.51
N GLY A 294 -5.53 15.45 1.09
CA GLY A 294 -5.17 15.70 2.49
C GLY A 294 -3.67 15.74 2.78
N ARG A 295 -2.80 15.54 1.77
CA ARG A 295 -1.34 15.50 1.99
C ARG A 295 -0.80 16.79 2.62
N LEU A 296 -1.24 17.96 2.16
CA LEU A 296 -0.80 19.24 2.74
C LEU A 296 -1.18 19.35 4.21
N ASN A 297 -2.35 18.85 4.57
CA ASN A 297 -2.83 18.85 5.96
C ASN A 297 -1.98 17.91 6.83
N ILE A 298 -1.64 16.72 6.31
CA ILE A 298 -0.76 15.76 7.01
C ILE A 298 0.66 16.29 7.12
N LEU A 299 1.20 16.94 6.07
CA LEU A 299 2.51 17.59 6.11
C LEU A 299 2.58 18.60 7.27
N ALA A 300 1.56 19.44 7.43
CA ALA A 300 1.50 20.47 8.45
C ALA A 300 1.22 19.91 9.86
N ASN A 301 0.16 19.11 10.02
CA ASN A 301 -0.39 18.76 11.32
C ASN A 301 0.16 17.45 11.90
N ILE A 302 0.84 16.64 11.10
CA ILE A 302 1.38 15.33 11.49
C ILE A 302 2.89 15.25 11.28
N ALA A 303 3.37 15.58 10.07
CA ALA A 303 4.78 15.41 9.73
C ALA A 303 5.69 16.58 10.14
N GLY A 304 5.11 17.65 10.67
CA GLY A 304 5.86 18.77 11.27
C GLY A 304 6.45 19.75 10.25
N LYS A 305 6.00 19.74 8.99
CA LYS A 305 6.36 20.76 8.03
C LYS A 305 5.72 22.10 8.42
N SER A 306 6.52 23.18 8.50
CA SER A 306 6.00 24.45 8.95
C SER A 306 4.98 25.06 7.97
N TYR A 307 4.00 25.76 8.48
CA TYR A 307 3.04 26.52 7.62
C TYR A 307 3.77 27.50 6.71
N GLY A 308 4.87 28.11 7.18
CA GLY A 308 5.68 29.02 6.39
C GLY A 308 6.28 28.38 5.14
N GLN A 309 6.87 27.19 5.28
CA GLN A 309 7.39 26.43 4.13
C GLN A 309 6.28 26.09 3.13
N ILE A 310 5.12 25.64 3.62
CA ILE A 310 3.98 25.34 2.74
C ILE A 310 3.50 26.59 2.00
N PHE A 311 3.41 27.74 2.67
CA PHE A 311 2.97 28.99 2.04
C PHE A 311 4.00 29.50 1.02
N GLN A 312 5.30 29.38 1.30
CA GLN A 312 6.35 29.69 0.34
C GLN A 312 6.23 28.86 -0.94
N GLU A 313 5.98 27.55 -0.80
CA GLU A 313 5.73 26.66 -1.95
C GLU A 313 4.48 27.06 -2.75
N PHE A 314 3.44 27.61 -2.09
CA PHE A 314 2.26 28.16 -2.79
C PHE A 314 2.59 29.42 -3.57
N GLU A 315 3.52 30.23 -3.11
CA GLU A 315 3.98 31.46 -3.76
C GLU A 315 5.08 31.24 -4.79
N GLY A 316 5.52 29.97 -4.96
CA GLY A 316 6.60 29.61 -5.89
C GLY A 316 8.00 29.94 -5.37
N ASN A 317 8.13 30.20 -4.08
CA ASN A 317 9.38 30.52 -3.41
C ASN A 317 9.96 29.23 -2.82
N TYR A 318 10.96 28.66 -3.47
CA TYR A 318 11.65 27.46 -3.00
C TYR A 318 13.01 27.84 -2.44
N HIS A 319 13.45 27.24 -1.33
CA HIS A 319 14.82 27.40 -0.84
C HIS A 319 15.79 26.62 -1.74
N ASP A 320 16.95 27.21 -2.06
CA ASP A 320 18.00 26.67 -2.96
C ASP A 320 18.45 25.22 -2.63
N ASN A 321 18.19 24.74 -1.42
CA ASN A 321 18.59 23.39 -0.96
C ASN A 321 17.48 22.33 -1.11
N GLU A 322 16.25 22.71 -1.47
CA GLU A 322 15.10 21.81 -1.47
C GLU A 322 14.68 21.33 -2.86
N VAL A 323 15.07 22.03 -3.92
CA VAL A 323 14.71 21.67 -5.30
C VAL A 323 15.94 21.26 -6.09
N HIS A 324 16.16 19.97 -6.23
CA HIS A 324 17.10 19.42 -7.19
C HIS A 324 16.32 18.99 -8.45
N GLY A 325 16.74 19.49 -9.62
CA GLY A 325 16.09 19.15 -10.90
C GLY A 325 14.83 19.97 -11.21
N SER A 326 13.87 19.36 -11.91
CA SER A 326 12.63 20.02 -12.35
C SER A 326 11.59 20.19 -11.24
N GLY A 327 11.77 19.47 -10.10
CA GLY A 327 10.79 19.44 -9.01
C GLY A 327 9.48 18.73 -9.37
N ASP A 328 8.56 18.75 -8.42
CA ASP A 328 7.20 18.21 -8.59
C ASP A 328 6.17 19.15 -7.93
N VAL A 329 4.90 18.87 -8.17
CA VAL A 329 3.82 19.61 -7.53
C VAL A 329 3.79 19.39 -6.02
N LYS A 330 3.45 20.43 -5.26
CA LYS A 330 3.51 20.43 -3.78
C LYS A 330 2.78 19.27 -3.09
N TYR A 331 1.69 18.79 -3.68
CA TYR A 331 0.89 17.68 -3.16
C TYR A 331 1.44 16.28 -3.52
N HIS A 332 2.65 16.19 -4.08
CA HIS A 332 3.42 14.96 -4.27
C HIS A 332 4.67 14.88 -3.37
N LEU A 333 5.12 16.00 -2.85
CA LEU A 333 6.36 16.08 -2.09
C LEU A 333 6.29 15.30 -0.78
N GLY A 334 7.40 14.67 -0.43
CA GLY A 334 7.62 14.01 0.85
C GLY A 334 8.24 14.94 1.89
N THR A 335 8.42 14.43 3.11
CA THR A 335 9.14 15.14 4.17
C THR A 335 9.66 14.17 5.24
N LYS A 336 10.62 14.64 6.03
CA LYS A 336 11.10 13.96 7.24
C LYS A 336 10.89 14.89 8.43
N GLY A 337 10.40 14.36 9.54
CA GLY A 337 10.13 15.13 10.74
C GLY A 337 10.33 14.32 12.03
N THR A 338 10.02 14.94 13.15
CA THR A 338 9.97 14.28 14.46
C THR A 338 8.63 14.60 15.10
N PHE A 339 7.92 13.57 15.50
CA PHE A 339 6.68 13.69 16.26
C PHE A 339 6.98 13.56 17.75
N VAL A 340 6.28 14.33 18.58
CA VAL A 340 6.36 14.30 20.03
C VAL A 340 4.97 14.00 20.58
N SER A 341 4.82 12.90 21.33
CA SER A 341 3.57 12.56 22.01
C SER A 341 3.32 13.44 23.22
N GLU A 342 2.14 13.37 23.81
CA GLU A 342 1.83 14.12 25.05
C GLU A 342 2.66 13.64 26.25
N SER A 343 3.09 12.39 26.26
CA SER A 343 4.02 11.88 27.27
C SER A 343 5.44 12.46 27.14
N GLY A 344 5.74 13.14 26.01
CA GLY A 344 7.08 13.62 25.67
C GLY A 344 7.93 12.59 24.90
N ALA A 345 7.40 11.40 24.62
CA ALA A 345 8.06 10.40 23.81
C ALA A 345 8.18 10.88 22.36
N LYS A 346 9.27 10.48 21.68
CA LYS A 346 9.58 10.94 20.33
C LYS A 346 9.69 9.76 19.37
N THR A 347 9.18 9.93 18.15
CA THR A 347 9.41 9.04 17.02
C THR A 347 9.68 9.87 15.77
N LYS A 348 10.48 9.36 14.84
CA LYS A 348 10.68 10.01 13.54
C LYS A 348 9.47 9.77 12.66
N ILE A 349 9.21 10.71 11.77
CA ILE A 349 8.22 10.55 10.71
C ILE A 349 8.89 10.70 9.36
N TYR A 350 8.56 9.78 8.48
CA TYR A 350 8.91 9.83 7.07
C TYR A 350 7.62 9.78 6.23
N LEU A 351 7.34 10.83 5.48
CA LEU A 351 6.28 10.83 4.47
C LEU A 351 6.92 10.66 3.10
N ALA A 352 6.63 9.55 2.43
CA ALA A 352 7.18 9.27 1.10
C ALA A 352 6.63 10.23 0.04
N ALA A 353 7.49 10.68 -0.88
CA ALA A 353 7.03 11.31 -2.12
C ALA A 353 6.30 10.28 -2.98
N ASN A 354 5.34 10.73 -3.81
CA ASN A 354 4.62 9.84 -4.73
C ASN A 354 4.14 10.57 -5.98
N PRO A 355 3.96 9.87 -7.11
CA PRO A 355 3.35 10.43 -8.29
C PRO A 355 1.81 10.45 -8.18
N SER A 356 1.13 10.98 -9.21
CA SER A 356 -0.33 10.90 -9.33
C SER A 356 -0.87 9.49 -9.60
N HIS A 357 -0.01 8.52 -9.86
CA HIS A 357 -0.35 7.11 -10.07
C HIS A 357 -0.76 6.48 -8.74
N LEU A 358 -2.07 6.45 -8.49
CA LEU A 358 -2.62 6.00 -7.21
C LEU A 358 -2.15 4.58 -6.86
N GLU A 359 -1.81 4.37 -5.60
CA GLU A 359 -1.35 3.12 -4.99
C GLU A 359 0.08 2.67 -5.39
N ALA A 360 0.73 3.35 -6.35
CA ALA A 360 2.09 2.98 -6.77
C ALA A 360 3.13 3.12 -5.65
N VAL A 361 2.90 4.00 -4.69
CA VAL A 361 3.79 4.22 -3.53
C VAL A 361 3.73 3.09 -2.51
N ASN A 362 2.69 2.25 -2.53
CA ASN A 362 2.49 1.21 -1.50
C ASN A 362 3.70 0.28 -1.37
N PRO A 363 4.09 -0.46 -2.42
CA PRO A 363 5.24 -1.36 -2.31
C PRO A 363 6.56 -0.61 -2.12
N VAL A 364 6.68 0.61 -2.63
CA VAL A 364 7.86 1.46 -2.44
C VAL A 364 8.06 1.78 -0.96
N LEU A 365 6.98 2.17 -0.25
CA LEU A 365 7.04 2.42 1.18
C LEU A 365 7.45 1.17 1.96
N GLU A 366 6.89 0.01 1.63
CA GLU A 366 7.23 -1.26 2.27
C GLU A 366 8.72 -1.59 2.11
N GLY A 367 9.29 -1.34 0.93
CA GLY A 367 10.72 -1.47 0.66
C GLY A 367 11.57 -0.53 1.51
N ILE A 368 11.19 0.73 1.62
CA ILE A 368 11.84 1.74 2.47
C ILE A 368 11.82 1.31 3.93
N VAL A 369 10.65 0.89 4.44
CA VAL A 369 10.48 0.44 5.82
C VAL A 369 11.37 -0.77 6.11
N ARG A 370 11.35 -1.78 5.24
CA ARG A 370 12.19 -2.96 5.39
C ARG A 370 13.69 -2.59 5.42
N ALA A 371 14.12 -1.71 4.56
CA ALA A 371 15.52 -1.26 4.52
C ALA A 371 15.94 -0.54 5.82
N LYS A 372 15.06 0.31 6.37
CA LYS A 372 15.28 0.97 7.66
C LYS A 372 15.37 -0.04 8.81
N GLN A 373 14.47 -1.02 8.84
CA GLN A 373 14.50 -2.10 9.84
C GLN A 373 15.78 -2.92 9.75
N ASP A 374 16.22 -3.29 8.55
CA ASP A 374 17.47 -4.01 8.34
C ASP A 374 18.70 -3.20 8.75
N LYS A 375 18.71 -1.86 8.55
CA LYS A 375 19.77 -0.97 9.08
C LYS A 375 19.85 -1.00 10.61
N LEU A 376 18.70 -0.91 11.26
CA LEU A 376 18.63 -0.91 12.73
C LEU A 376 19.08 -2.27 13.31
N ARG A 377 18.69 -3.38 12.67
CA ARG A 377 19.15 -4.73 13.07
C ARG A 377 20.66 -4.88 12.96
N VAL A 378 21.24 -4.43 11.85
CA VAL A 378 22.71 -4.45 11.68
C VAL A 378 23.39 -3.58 12.75
N ALA A 379 22.85 -2.38 13.03
CA ALA A 379 23.39 -1.50 14.07
C ALA A 379 23.29 -2.09 15.48
N ALA A 380 22.26 -2.88 15.75
CA ALA A 380 22.07 -3.64 17.00
C ALA A 380 22.94 -4.90 17.10
N GLY A 381 23.65 -5.29 16.03
CA GLY A 381 24.44 -6.54 15.99
C GLY A 381 23.57 -7.81 15.98
N ASP A 382 22.30 -7.72 15.58
CA ASP A 382 21.40 -8.86 15.46
C ASP A 382 21.73 -9.66 14.19
N THR A 383 22.30 -10.86 14.39
CA THR A 383 22.66 -11.79 13.31
C THR A 383 21.67 -12.94 13.13
N THR A 384 20.52 -12.92 13.83
CA THR A 384 19.49 -13.95 13.68
C THR A 384 18.93 -13.92 12.26
N ILE A 385 18.93 -15.10 11.61
CA ILE A 385 18.42 -15.23 10.26
C ILE A 385 16.91 -15.50 10.34
N ASP A 386 16.13 -14.67 9.62
CA ASP A 386 14.72 -14.95 9.32
C ASP A 386 13.73 -15.00 10.51
N GLU A 387 14.18 -14.79 11.73
CA GLU A 387 13.36 -14.73 12.96
C GLU A 387 13.25 -13.31 13.49
N GLN A 388 12.87 -12.37 12.63
CA GLN A 388 12.62 -11.02 13.09
C GLN A 388 11.38 -11.00 13.98
N THR A 389 11.57 -10.68 15.25
CA THR A 389 10.51 -10.59 16.27
C THR A 389 10.16 -9.16 16.63
N THR A 390 11.03 -8.21 16.30
CA THR A 390 10.83 -6.77 16.57
C THR A 390 10.84 -5.96 15.28
N TYR A 391 9.92 -5.03 15.18
CA TYR A 391 9.74 -4.17 14.00
C TYR A 391 9.72 -2.70 14.43
N PRO A 392 10.90 -2.09 14.63
CA PRO A 392 11.03 -0.74 15.20
C PRO A 392 10.58 0.38 14.25
N VAL A 393 10.32 0.10 12.99
CA VAL A 393 9.77 1.04 12.01
C VAL A 393 8.41 0.54 11.56
N MET A 394 7.39 1.42 11.58
CA MET A 394 6.01 1.08 11.28
C MET A 394 5.54 1.75 9.99
N PRO A 395 5.03 0.98 9.01
CA PRO A 395 4.36 1.55 7.84
C PRO A 395 2.89 1.89 8.14
N ILE A 396 2.43 3.02 7.60
CA ILE A 396 1.03 3.41 7.48
C ILE A 396 0.78 3.77 6.02
N LEU A 397 -0.23 3.17 5.41
CA LEU A 397 -0.68 3.46 4.05
C LEU A 397 -2.09 4.05 4.07
N LEU A 398 -2.24 5.26 3.51
CA LEU A 398 -3.54 5.87 3.29
C LEU A 398 -3.98 5.62 1.85
N HIS A 399 -5.27 5.38 1.67
CA HIS A 399 -5.87 5.01 0.39
C HIS A 399 -7.17 5.78 0.12
N GLY A 400 -7.53 5.93 -1.15
CA GLY A 400 -8.90 6.23 -1.55
C GLY A 400 -9.67 4.92 -1.80
N ASP A 401 -10.96 4.89 -1.51
CA ASP A 401 -11.79 3.68 -1.63
C ASP A 401 -11.82 3.09 -3.04
N ALA A 402 -11.98 3.92 -4.05
CA ALA A 402 -12.01 3.45 -5.44
C ALA A 402 -10.64 2.93 -5.91
N ALA A 403 -9.54 3.54 -5.46
CA ALA A 403 -8.19 3.10 -5.81
C ALA A 403 -7.82 1.80 -5.08
N PHE A 404 -8.13 1.68 -3.80
CA PHE A 404 -7.87 0.47 -3.01
C PHE A 404 -8.58 -0.75 -3.60
N ALA A 405 -9.84 -0.61 -4.01
CA ALA A 405 -10.59 -1.69 -4.63
C ALA A 405 -10.15 -2.00 -6.08
N GLY A 406 -9.69 -0.98 -6.83
CA GLY A 406 -9.52 -1.09 -8.28
C GLY A 406 -8.08 -1.30 -8.76
N GLN A 407 -7.07 -0.87 -8.01
CA GLN A 407 -5.67 -0.96 -8.43
C GLN A 407 -5.05 -2.31 -8.08
N GLY A 408 -4.61 -3.08 -9.09
CA GLY A 408 -4.04 -4.41 -8.90
C GLY A 408 -2.80 -4.44 -7.99
N VAL A 409 -2.01 -3.36 -7.96
CA VAL A 409 -0.83 -3.24 -7.08
C VAL A 409 -1.18 -3.31 -5.59
N VAL A 410 -2.43 -3.00 -5.21
CA VAL A 410 -2.90 -3.16 -3.82
C VAL A 410 -2.87 -4.63 -3.42
N SER A 411 -3.46 -5.52 -4.24
CA SER A 411 -3.45 -6.97 -3.96
C SER A 411 -2.04 -7.56 -3.98
N GLU A 412 -1.19 -7.08 -4.89
CA GLU A 412 0.21 -7.48 -4.92
C GLU A 412 0.94 -7.07 -3.64
N THR A 413 0.77 -5.82 -3.18
CA THR A 413 1.39 -5.32 -1.94
C THR A 413 0.89 -6.09 -0.71
N LEU A 414 -0.43 -6.31 -0.60
CA LEU A 414 -0.99 -7.13 0.48
C LEU A 414 -0.42 -8.54 0.50
N SER A 415 -0.19 -9.14 -0.68
CA SER A 415 0.42 -10.47 -0.79
C SER A 415 1.87 -10.53 -0.29
N LEU A 416 2.59 -9.41 -0.25
CA LEU A 416 3.95 -9.33 0.31
C LEU A 416 4.00 -9.39 1.84
N SER A 417 2.93 -9.04 2.53
CA SER A 417 2.90 -8.67 3.96
C SER A 417 3.48 -9.68 4.92
N LEU A 418 3.31 -10.99 4.65
CA LEU A 418 3.82 -12.07 5.51
C LEU A 418 4.98 -12.86 4.88
N LEU A 419 5.37 -12.51 3.66
CA LEU A 419 6.46 -13.21 2.99
C LEU A 419 7.80 -12.84 3.61
N LYS A 420 8.64 -13.85 3.83
CA LYS A 420 9.93 -13.76 4.52
C LYS A 420 10.85 -12.66 3.97
N GLY A 421 10.90 -12.50 2.65
CA GLY A 421 11.71 -11.49 1.97
C GLY A 421 11.17 -10.06 2.08
N TYR A 422 9.90 -9.88 2.44
CA TYR A 422 9.18 -8.60 2.25
C TYR A 422 8.47 -8.07 3.49
N ARG A 423 8.13 -8.93 4.46
CA ARG A 423 7.37 -8.55 5.66
C ARG A 423 8.03 -7.41 6.42
N THR A 424 7.21 -6.50 6.93
CA THR A 424 7.59 -5.29 7.68
C THR A 424 7.01 -5.28 9.12
N GLY A 425 6.39 -6.39 9.54
CA GLY A 425 5.75 -6.52 10.86
C GLY A 425 4.34 -5.95 10.91
N GLY A 426 3.68 -5.90 9.76
CA GLY A 426 2.31 -5.42 9.58
C GLY A 426 2.21 -3.96 9.25
N THR A 427 1.35 -3.66 8.29
CA THR A 427 1.01 -2.32 7.81
C THR A 427 -0.37 -1.93 8.29
N ILE A 428 -0.52 -0.68 8.73
CA ILE A 428 -1.85 -0.14 9.03
C ILE A 428 -2.36 0.58 7.79
N HIS A 429 -3.41 0.03 7.18
CA HIS A 429 -4.07 0.59 6.01
C HIS A 429 -5.26 1.46 6.46
N ILE A 430 -5.32 2.69 5.99
CA ILE A 430 -6.42 3.63 6.30
C ILE A 430 -7.07 4.05 4.99
N ILE A 431 -8.27 3.59 4.74
CA ILE A 431 -9.06 4.01 3.59
C ILE A 431 -9.84 5.27 3.97
N VAL A 432 -9.48 6.41 3.39
CA VAL A 432 -10.26 7.65 3.48
C VAL A 432 -11.38 7.54 2.47
N ASN A 433 -12.44 6.84 2.86
CA ASN A 433 -13.54 6.44 2.00
C ASN A 433 -14.56 7.57 1.85
N ASN A 434 -14.37 8.40 0.86
CA ASN A 434 -15.29 9.51 0.57
C ASN A 434 -16.44 9.13 -0.37
N GLN A 435 -16.59 7.85 -0.68
CA GLN A 435 -17.72 7.25 -1.42
C GLN A 435 -17.86 7.73 -2.88
N VAL A 436 -16.80 8.27 -3.45
CA VAL A 436 -16.76 8.68 -4.86
C VAL A 436 -15.32 8.64 -5.42
N GLY A 437 -15.12 7.97 -6.54
CA GLY A 437 -13.86 7.95 -7.27
C GLY A 437 -13.87 9.00 -8.39
N PHE A 438 -13.44 10.23 -8.12
CA PHE A 438 -13.59 11.41 -8.97
C PHE A 438 -15.07 11.67 -9.30
N THR A 439 -15.64 11.02 -10.32
CA THR A 439 -17.06 11.07 -10.71
C THR A 439 -17.77 9.71 -10.59
N THR A 440 -17.04 8.66 -10.27
CA THR A 440 -17.54 7.28 -10.28
C THR A 440 -18.14 6.91 -8.92
N SER A 441 -19.38 6.49 -8.90
CA SER A 441 -20.05 6.00 -7.70
C SER A 441 -19.53 4.60 -7.28
N PRO A 442 -19.68 4.19 -6.01
CA PRO A 442 -19.28 2.86 -5.55
C PRO A 442 -19.88 1.71 -6.37
N SER A 443 -21.15 1.83 -6.77
CA SER A 443 -21.85 0.81 -7.59
C SER A 443 -21.27 0.62 -9.01
N ALA A 444 -20.54 1.60 -9.52
CA ALA A 444 -19.83 1.53 -10.79
C ALA A 444 -18.32 1.24 -10.62
N ALA A 445 -17.80 1.42 -9.39
CA ALA A 445 -16.37 1.27 -9.10
C ALA A 445 -15.97 -0.13 -8.64
N ARG A 446 -16.89 -0.88 -8.03
CA ARG A 446 -16.61 -2.22 -7.48
C ARG A 446 -17.85 -3.11 -7.44
N SER A 447 -17.61 -4.43 -7.49
CA SER A 447 -18.66 -5.45 -7.32
C SER A 447 -18.82 -5.91 -5.87
N SER A 448 -17.84 -5.63 -5.03
CA SER A 448 -17.84 -6.00 -3.61
C SER A 448 -18.68 -5.05 -2.76
N THR A 449 -19.12 -5.50 -1.59
CA THR A 449 -19.84 -4.66 -0.61
C THR A 449 -18.97 -3.51 -0.13
N TYR A 450 -17.74 -3.82 0.25
CA TYR A 450 -16.77 -2.83 0.71
C TYR A 450 -15.57 -2.74 -0.22
N SER A 451 -14.93 -1.58 -0.28
CA SER A 451 -13.64 -1.41 -0.96
C SER A 451 -12.55 -2.27 -0.34
N THR A 452 -12.71 -2.61 0.93
CA THR A 452 -11.78 -3.37 1.76
C THR A 452 -11.89 -4.89 1.62
N ASP A 453 -12.86 -5.40 0.86
CA ASP A 453 -13.04 -6.86 0.69
C ASP A 453 -11.79 -7.55 0.13
N ILE A 454 -10.94 -6.84 -0.60
CA ILE A 454 -9.67 -7.34 -1.10
C ILE A 454 -8.68 -7.71 0.03
N ALA A 455 -8.75 -7.05 1.18
CA ALA A 455 -7.86 -7.33 2.32
C ALA A 455 -8.20 -8.66 3.03
N LYS A 456 -9.38 -9.21 2.80
CA LYS A 456 -9.78 -10.51 3.36
C LYS A 456 -8.91 -11.65 2.84
N MET A 457 -8.28 -11.52 1.67
CA MET A 457 -7.39 -12.56 1.13
C MET A 457 -6.18 -12.83 2.02
N ILE A 458 -5.70 -11.84 2.78
CA ILE A 458 -4.60 -12.00 3.75
C ILE A 458 -5.09 -12.18 5.19
N GLN A 459 -6.41 -12.33 5.38
CA GLN A 459 -7.05 -12.49 6.68
C GLN A 459 -6.76 -11.32 7.65
N SER A 460 -6.66 -10.11 7.13
CA SER A 460 -6.53 -8.89 7.91
C SER A 460 -7.86 -8.50 8.52
N PRO A 461 -7.97 -8.14 9.82
CA PRO A 461 -9.18 -7.57 10.36
C PRO A 461 -9.49 -6.21 9.72
N VAL A 462 -10.78 -5.93 9.49
CA VAL A 462 -11.27 -4.70 8.89
C VAL A 462 -12.21 -3.99 9.84
N PHE A 463 -11.94 -2.72 10.10
CA PHE A 463 -12.83 -1.83 10.87
C PHE A 463 -13.50 -0.83 9.93
N HIS A 464 -14.82 -0.80 9.92
CA HIS A 464 -15.60 0.25 9.26
C HIS A 464 -15.99 1.27 10.31
N VAL A 465 -15.64 2.53 10.13
CA VAL A 465 -15.92 3.56 11.12
C VAL A 465 -16.49 4.82 10.49
N ASN A 466 -17.48 5.42 11.16
CA ASN A 466 -18.06 6.69 10.73
C ASN A 466 -17.08 7.84 10.98
N GLY A 467 -16.66 8.50 9.89
CA GLY A 467 -15.71 9.62 9.95
C GLY A 467 -16.22 10.84 10.72
N ASP A 468 -17.53 10.96 10.97
CA ASP A 468 -18.11 12.00 11.81
C ASP A 468 -18.13 11.66 13.31
N ASP A 469 -17.66 10.45 13.69
CA ASP A 469 -17.42 10.07 15.08
C ASP A 469 -15.91 9.96 15.36
N PRO A 470 -15.24 11.09 15.66
CA PRO A 470 -13.80 11.08 15.83
C PRO A 470 -13.31 10.30 17.06
N GLU A 471 -14.16 10.14 18.11
CA GLU A 471 -13.82 9.29 19.25
C GLU A 471 -13.81 7.81 18.87
N ALA A 472 -14.76 7.36 18.06
CA ALA A 472 -14.78 6.02 17.48
C ALA A 472 -13.58 5.78 16.54
N CYS A 473 -13.24 6.77 15.70
CA CYS A 473 -12.09 6.72 14.81
C CYS A 473 -10.77 6.55 15.59
N VAL A 474 -10.56 7.31 16.67
CA VAL A 474 -9.37 7.21 17.53
C VAL A 474 -9.34 5.88 18.28
N ARG A 475 -10.49 5.38 18.76
CA ARG A 475 -10.58 4.06 19.39
C ARG A 475 -10.14 2.94 18.44
N VAL A 476 -10.64 2.95 17.20
CA VAL A 476 -10.26 1.98 16.17
C VAL A 476 -8.77 2.08 15.86
N ALA A 477 -8.23 3.30 15.74
CA ALA A 477 -6.82 3.54 15.52
C ALA A 477 -5.92 2.86 16.56
N ARG A 478 -6.28 2.95 17.84
CA ARG A 478 -5.56 2.29 18.93
C ARG A 478 -5.65 0.78 18.87
N ILE A 479 -6.85 0.23 18.63
CA ILE A 479 -7.03 -1.23 18.49
C ILE A 479 -6.22 -1.75 17.31
N ALA A 480 -6.21 -1.03 16.18
CA ALA A 480 -5.42 -1.38 15.01
C ALA A 480 -3.91 -1.38 15.32
N PHE A 481 -3.40 -0.37 16.01
CA PHE A 481 -2.02 -0.33 16.46
C PHE A 481 -1.68 -1.50 17.39
N GLU A 482 -2.51 -1.78 18.40
CA GLU A 482 -2.32 -2.90 19.33
C GLU A 482 -2.34 -4.26 18.61
N TYR A 483 -3.25 -4.45 17.64
CA TYR A 483 -3.30 -5.67 16.83
C TYR A 483 -2.01 -5.86 16.05
N ARG A 484 -1.57 -4.82 15.34
CA ARG A 484 -0.31 -4.83 14.59
C ARG A 484 0.88 -5.18 15.49
N GLN A 485 0.97 -4.57 16.67
CA GLN A 485 2.08 -4.84 17.61
C GLN A 485 2.02 -6.23 18.21
N THR A 486 0.82 -6.78 18.41
CA THR A 486 0.64 -8.10 19.00
C THR A 486 0.93 -9.23 18.02
N PHE A 487 0.47 -9.10 16.77
CA PHE A 487 0.51 -10.18 15.78
C PHE A 487 1.47 -9.94 14.62
N ASN A 488 2.04 -8.75 14.49
CA ASN A 488 2.91 -8.35 13.39
C ASN A 488 2.26 -8.59 12.02
N LYS A 489 0.97 -8.27 11.90
CA LYS A 489 0.13 -8.43 10.71
C LYS A 489 -0.54 -7.13 10.32
N ASP A 490 -0.96 -7.08 9.07
CA ASP A 490 -1.71 -5.94 8.54
C ASP A 490 -3.08 -5.82 9.19
N VAL A 491 -3.57 -4.60 9.25
CA VAL A 491 -4.90 -4.24 9.72
C VAL A 491 -5.47 -3.10 8.89
N VAL A 492 -6.77 -3.12 8.66
CA VAL A 492 -7.43 -2.18 7.76
C VAL A 492 -8.49 -1.37 8.49
N ILE A 493 -8.48 -0.05 8.28
CA ILE A 493 -9.48 0.90 8.77
C ILE A 493 -10.16 1.53 7.57
N ASP A 494 -11.42 1.27 7.37
CA ASP A 494 -12.29 1.91 6.40
C ASP A 494 -13.02 3.07 7.09
N MET A 495 -12.45 4.26 7.01
CA MET A 495 -13.04 5.48 7.55
C MET A 495 -14.01 6.06 6.53
N ILE A 496 -15.31 5.78 6.71
CA ILE A 496 -16.36 6.23 5.81
C ILE A 496 -16.65 7.71 6.08
N CYS A 497 -16.41 8.52 5.08
CA CYS A 497 -16.52 9.97 5.15
C CYS A 497 -17.16 10.53 3.86
N TYR A 498 -16.96 11.78 3.57
CA TYR A 498 -17.40 12.41 2.32
C TYR A 498 -16.37 13.43 1.84
N ARG A 499 -16.48 13.84 0.59
CA ARG A 499 -15.65 14.87 0.00
C ARG A 499 -16.46 16.16 -0.15
N ARG A 500 -16.16 17.16 0.66
CA ARG A 500 -16.94 18.43 0.68
C ARG A 500 -16.77 19.25 -0.59
N ARG A 501 -15.56 19.26 -1.16
CA ARG A 501 -15.24 20.00 -2.39
C ARG A 501 -15.22 19.05 -3.58
N GLY A 502 -15.01 19.58 -4.79
CA GLY A 502 -14.77 18.75 -5.98
C GLY A 502 -13.53 17.88 -5.87
N HIS A 503 -13.24 17.10 -6.91
CA HIS A 503 -12.01 16.31 -6.98
C HIS A 503 -10.78 17.22 -6.82
N ASN A 504 -10.79 18.36 -7.49
CA ASN A 504 -9.86 19.47 -7.31
C ASN A 504 -10.65 20.80 -7.38
N GLU A 505 -9.95 21.93 -7.33
CA GLU A 505 -10.55 23.27 -7.26
C GLU A 505 -11.26 23.70 -8.55
N GLY A 506 -11.06 23.01 -9.66
CA GLY A 506 -11.74 23.25 -10.93
C GLY A 506 -12.93 22.33 -11.21
N ASP A 507 -13.21 21.40 -10.29
CA ASP A 507 -14.27 20.40 -10.45
C ASP A 507 -15.56 20.82 -9.75
N GLU A 508 -16.69 20.73 -10.46
CA GLU A 508 -18.04 20.92 -9.91
C GLU A 508 -18.74 19.55 -9.76
N PRO A 509 -18.65 18.96 -8.57
CA PRO A 509 -19.09 17.59 -8.35
C PRO A 509 -20.60 17.38 -8.41
N SER A 510 -21.40 18.45 -8.26
CA SER A 510 -22.87 18.37 -8.37
C SER A 510 -23.35 18.05 -9.79
N PHE A 511 -22.47 18.19 -10.81
CA PHE A 511 -22.81 17.79 -12.18
C PHE A 511 -23.03 16.28 -12.32
N THR A 512 -22.34 15.47 -11.52
CA THR A 512 -22.42 14.01 -11.59
C THR A 512 -23.07 13.37 -10.36
N GLN A 513 -22.95 13.98 -9.16
CA GLN A 513 -23.52 13.50 -7.90
C GLN A 513 -24.44 14.54 -7.22
N PRO A 514 -25.49 15.02 -7.89
CA PRO A 514 -26.31 16.12 -7.37
C PRO A 514 -27.02 15.79 -6.04
N LEU A 515 -27.47 14.57 -5.85
CA LEU A 515 -28.17 14.14 -4.63
C LEU A 515 -27.21 14.07 -3.44
N MET A 516 -26.02 13.51 -3.66
CA MET A 516 -24.98 13.41 -2.64
C MET A 516 -24.52 14.81 -2.20
N TYR A 517 -24.26 15.71 -3.14
CA TYR A 517 -23.79 17.07 -2.81
C TYR A 517 -24.87 17.94 -2.20
N LYS A 518 -26.15 17.72 -2.50
CA LYS A 518 -27.24 18.33 -1.76
C LYS A 518 -27.21 18.00 -0.26
N LEU A 519 -26.86 16.76 0.10
CA LEU A 519 -26.68 16.33 1.50
C LEU A 519 -25.40 16.93 2.10
N ILE A 520 -24.30 16.94 1.36
CA ILE A 520 -23.01 17.48 1.80
C ILE A 520 -23.11 18.99 2.08
N ASP A 521 -23.78 19.76 1.22
CA ASP A 521 -23.92 21.20 1.36
C ASP A 521 -24.77 21.57 2.59
N ALA A 522 -25.79 20.76 2.89
CA ALA A 522 -26.62 20.95 4.07
C ALA A 522 -25.92 20.52 5.37
N LYS A 523 -24.81 19.81 5.29
CA LYS A 523 -24.14 19.18 6.42
C LYS A 523 -23.13 20.11 7.08
N ARG A 524 -23.15 20.15 8.40
CA ARG A 524 -22.12 20.82 9.22
C ARG A 524 -20.83 20.02 9.22
N SER A 525 -19.69 20.69 9.41
CA SER A 525 -18.40 20.01 9.48
C SER A 525 -18.29 19.06 10.68
N THR A 526 -17.45 18.03 10.54
CA THR A 526 -17.17 17.07 11.62
C THR A 526 -16.76 17.77 12.92
N ARG A 527 -15.90 18.79 12.83
CA ARG A 527 -15.51 19.61 13.97
C ARG A 527 -16.71 20.25 14.67
N LYS A 528 -17.62 20.88 13.92
CA LYS A 528 -18.82 21.53 14.48
C LYS A 528 -19.73 20.52 15.16
N LEU A 529 -19.98 19.37 14.52
CA LEU A 529 -20.78 18.29 15.07
C LEU A 529 -20.18 17.76 16.38
N TYR A 530 -18.87 17.55 16.40
CA TYR A 530 -18.16 17.08 17.60
C TYR A 530 -18.16 18.12 18.72
N THR A 531 -17.92 19.39 18.41
CA THR A 531 -18.01 20.49 19.40
C THR A 531 -19.38 20.54 20.08
N GLU A 532 -20.45 20.49 19.28
CA GLU A 532 -21.82 20.49 19.77
C GLU A 532 -22.13 19.25 20.64
N ALA A 533 -21.62 18.09 20.25
CA ALA A 533 -21.78 16.87 21.05
C ALA A 533 -21.04 16.96 22.38
N LEU A 534 -19.82 17.51 22.43
CA LEU A 534 -19.08 17.73 23.66
C LEU A 534 -19.78 18.72 24.59
N ILE A 535 -20.27 19.86 24.07
CA ILE A 535 -21.03 20.85 24.83
C ILE A 535 -22.34 20.25 25.33
N GLY A 536 -23.07 19.55 24.46
CA GLY A 536 -24.36 18.90 24.83
C GLY A 536 -24.23 17.83 25.90
N ARG A 537 -23.10 17.14 25.99
CA ARG A 537 -22.75 16.17 27.03
C ARG A 537 -22.21 16.84 28.31
N GLY A 538 -21.89 18.15 28.28
CA GLY A 538 -21.24 18.87 29.36
C GLY A 538 -19.76 18.55 29.55
N ASP A 539 -19.10 18.06 28.52
CA ASP A 539 -17.67 17.72 28.54
C ASP A 539 -16.77 18.96 28.44
N ILE A 540 -17.20 19.98 27.67
CA ILE A 540 -16.53 21.28 27.52
C ILE A 540 -17.54 22.43 27.56
N THR A 541 -17.03 23.68 27.78
CA THR A 541 -17.84 24.90 27.66
C THR A 541 -17.78 25.51 26.27
N VAL A 542 -18.68 26.45 25.99
CA VAL A 542 -18.66 27.19 24.68
C VAL A 542 -17.40 28.02 24.57
N GLU A 543 -16.98 28.66 25.65
CA GLU A 543 -15.80 29.54 25.71
C GLU A 543 -14.54 28.77 25.44
N GLU A 544 -14.35 27.57 26.01
CA GLU A 544 -13.22 26.68 25.73
C GLU A 544 -13.16 26.30 24.24
N ALA A 545 -14.29 25.99 23.61
CA ALA A 545 -14.33 25.64 22.18
C ALA A 545 -13.96 26.79 21.28
N GLU A 546 -14.39 28.02 21.57
CA GLU A 546 -14.10 29.22 20.81
C GLU A 546 -12.64 29.67 20.95
N GLU A 547 -12.05 29.55 22.14
CA GLU A 547 -10.65 29.88 22.39
C GLU A 547 -9.70 29.07 21.51
N VAL A 548 -9.86 27.75 21.53
CA VAL A 548 -8.99 26.82 20.75
C VAL A 548 -9.07 27.11 19.25
N LEU A 549 -10.23 27.46 18.71
CA LEU A 549 -10.36 27.79 17.27
C LEU A 549 -9.68 29.12 16.92
N ARG A 550 -9.83 30.13 17.74
CA ARG A 550 -9.29 31.48 17.53
C ARG A 550 -7.76 31.47 17.49
N ASP A 551 -7.12 30.69 18.34
CA ASP A 551 -5.66 30.58 18.41
C ASP A 551 -5.07 30.07 17.10
N TYR A 552 -5.66 29.04 16.49
CA TYR A 552 -5.22 28.52 15.18
C TYR A 552 -5.36 29.53 14.05
N GLN A 553 -6.46 30.28 14.00
CA GLN A 553 -6.68 31.29 12.98
C GLN A 553 -5.66 32.43 13.08
N GLN A 554 -5.37 32.89 14.29
CA GLN A 554 -4.35 33.92 14.52
C GLN A 554 -2.94 33.45 14.15
N GLN A 555 -2.60 32.20 14.46
CA GLN A 555 -1.31 31.63 14.10
C GLN A 555 -1.12 31.56 12.57
N LEU A 556 -2.11 31.07 11.82
CA LEU A 556 -2.05 30.97 10.37
C LEU A 556 -1.93 32.34 9.70
N GLU A 557 -2.71 33.32 10.14
CA GLU A 557 -2.65 34.70 9.62
C GLU A 557 -1.33 35.39 9.92
N GLY A 558 -0.77 35.17 11.11
CA GLY A 558 0.56 35.70 11.49
C GLY A 558 1.67 35.14 10.61
N VAL A 559 1.68 33.83 10.37
CA VAL A 559 2.67 33.16 9.51
C VAL A 559 2.52 33.62 8.05
N PHE A 560 1.29 33.70 7.55
CA PHE A 560 1.02 34.18 6.18
C PHE A 560 1.53 35.59 5.95
N THR A 561 1.24 36.50 6.88
CA THR A 561 1.70 37.88 6.80
C THR A 561 3.23 37.97 6.80
N SER A 562 3.89 37.13 7.62
CA SER A 562 5.35 37.06 7.65
C SER A 562 5.93 36.60 6.31
N VAL A 563 5.40 35.52 5.74
CA VAL A 563 5.86 34.97 4.45
C VAL A 563 5.61 35.95 3.29
N HIS A 564 4.42 36.52 3.23
CA HIS A 564 4.06 37.44 2.13
C HIS A 564 4.89 38.74 2.11
N ASN A 565 5.38 39.20 3.26
CA ASN A 565 6.23 40.39 3.38
C ASN A 565 7.73 40.07 3.21
N THR A 566 8.13 38.83 3.02
CA THR A 566 9.51 38.41 2.79
C THR A 566 9.79 38.39 1.29
N GLU A 567 10.80 39.15 0.82
CA GLU A 567 11.20 39.05 -0.59
C GLU A 567 11.71 37.66 -0.93
N PRO A 568 11.36 37.11 -2.12
CA PRO A 568 11.85 35.80 -2.54
C PRO A 568 13.38 35.80 -2.62
N GLU A 569 14.03 34.88 -1.90
CA GLU A 569 15.50 34.69 -1.96
C GLU A 569 15.94 33.83 -3.16
N SER A 570 15.03 33.22 -3.91
CA SER A 570 15.36 32.24 -4.93
C SER A 570 15.48 32.83 -6.33
N ASP A 571 16.58 32.51 -7.01
CA ASP A 571 16.72 32.59 -8.45
C ASP A 571 15.88 31.43 -9.09
N PRO A 572 14.80 31.73 -9.83
CA PRO A 572 13.96 30.72 -10.45
C PRO A 572 14.64 29.97 -11.62
N SER A 573 15.94 30.19 -11.84
CA SER A 573 16.66 29.49 -12.91
C SER A 573 16.79 27.99 -12.60
N TRP A 574 16.33 27.15 -13.56
CA TRP A 574 16.52 25.73 -13.50
C TRP A 574 18.02 25.38 -13.40
N ARG A 575 18.37 24.58 -12.40
CA ARG A 575 19.71 24.02 -12.25
C ARG A 575 19.63 22.49 -12.35
N PRO A 576 20.40 21.89 -13.25
CA PRO A 576 20.44 20.43 -13.33
C PRO A 576 20.95 19.85 -12.00
N PRO A 577 20.49 18.65 -11.60
CA PRO A 577 21.06 17.97 -10.46
C PRO A 577 22.58 17.83 -10.64
N VAL A 578 23.34 18.14 -9.61
CA VAL A 578 24.80 17.93 -9.64
C VAL A 578 25.04 16.42 -9.69
N VAL A 579 25.41 15.92 -10.85
CA VAL A 579 25.85 14.54 -11.05
C VAL A 579 27.34 14.48 -10.79
N PRO A 580 27.81 13.77 -9.76
CA PRO A 580 29.24 13.52 -9.63
C PRO A 580 29.77 12.86 -10.91
N ALA A 581 30.89 13.34 -11.42
CA ALA A 581 31.53 12.68 -12.56
C ALA A 581 31.77 11.19 -12.26
N PRO A 582 31.62 10.29 -13.23
CA PRO A 582 31.93 8.88 -13.04
C PRO A 582 33.40 8.75 -12.57
N ALA A 583 33.58 8.21 -11.38
CA ALA A 583 34.93 8.00 -10.86
C ALA A 583 35.61 6.86 -11.60
N THR A 584 36.91 6.97 -11.87
CA THR A 584 37.72 5.82 -12.28
C THR A 584 37.82 4.88 -11.08
N VAL A 585 37.02 3.83 -11.10
CA VAL A 585 36.89 2.88 -9.99
C VAL A 585 37.68 1.61 -10.32
N ASN A 586 38.57 1.19 -9.43
CA ASN A 586 39.19 -0.13 -9.52
C ASN A 586 38.20 -1.21 -9.08
N THR A 587 37.87 -2.10 -10.00
CA THR A 587 36.91 -3.21 -9.78
C THR A 587 37.61 -4.58 -9.82
N SER A 588 38.92 -4.63 -9.98
CA SER A 588 39.69 -5.89 -9.94
C SER A 588 39.65 -6.55 -8.57
N VAL A 589 39.80 -7.87 -8.54
CA VAL A 589 39.81 -8.69 -7.32
C VAL A 589 41.02 -9.63 -7.36
N ALA A 590 41.70 -9.80 -6.25
CA ALA A 590 42.84 -10.70 -6.16
C ALA A 590 42.44 -12.16 -6.40
N GLU A 591 43.30 -12.94 -7.06
CA GLU A 591 43.04 -14.33 -7.44
C GLU A 591 42.70 -15.21 -6.23
N ASP A 592 43.38 -15.04 -5.11
CA ASP A 592 43.12 -15.79 -3.88
C ASP A 592 41.70 -15.60 -3.35
N GLN A 593 41.15 -14.39 -3.47
CA GLN A 593 39.75 -14.11 -3.12
C GLN A 593 38.79 -14.80 -4.09
N LEU A 594 39.03 -14.76 -5.39
CA LEU A 594 38.19 -15.46 -6.38
C LEU A 594 38.19 -16.98 -6.15
N ARG A 595 39.37 -17.57 -5.88
CA ARG A 595 39.50 -18.99 -5.49
C ARG A 595 38.74 -19.30 -4.22
N LYS A 596 38.81 -18.44 -3.21
CA LYS A 596 38.04 -18.60 -1.97
C LYS A 596 36.53 -18.63 -2.25
N ILE A 597 36.03 -17.73 -3.12
CA ILE A 597 34.61 -17.68 -3.47
C ILE A 597 34.19 -18.95 -4.23
N ALA A 598 34.97 -19.40 -5.20
CA ALA A 598 34.68 -20.62 -5.95
C ALA A 598 34.68 -21.87 -5.05
N LEU A 599 35.67 -22.01 -4.17
CA LEU A 599 35.73 -23.08 -3.17
C LEU A 599 34.53 -23.08 -2.24
N THR A 600 34.10 -21.92 -1.79
CA THR A 600 32.93 -21.77 -0.90
C THR A 600 31.66 -22.29 -1.58
N GLN A 601 31.49 -22.10 -2.88
CA GLN A 601 30.33 -22.58 -3.62
C GLN A 601 30.37 -24.08 -3.93
N SER A 602 31.52 -24.69 -3.95
CA SER A 602 31.71 -26.12 -4.21
C SER A 602 31.84 -26.96 -2.93
N SER A 603 32.04 -26.32 -1.76
CA SER A 603 32.22 -26.99 -0.47
C SER A 603 30.87 -27.21 0.21
N MET A 604 30.51 -28.49 0.41
CA MET A 604 29.27 -28.91 1.05
C MET A 604 29.53 -29.51 2.45
N PRO A 605 28.66 -29.31 3.43
CA PRO A 605 28.72 -30.03 4.69
C PRO A 605 28.64 -31.54 4.46
N ALA A 606 29.32 -32.33 5.30
CA ALA A 606 29.42 -33.79 5.12
C ALA A 606 28.06 -34.51 5.09
N GLU A 607 27.08 -33.97 5.78
CA GLU A 607 25.70 -34.47 5.90
C GLU A 607 24.73 -33.89 4.85
N PHE A 608 25.23 -33.05 3.92
CA PHE A 608 24.38 -32.40 2.94
C PHE A 608 24.45 -33.13 1.58
N THR A 609 23.29 -33.60 1.11
CA THR A 609 23.20 -34.36 -0.13
C THR A 609 22.75 -33.51 -1.29
N VAL A 610 23.70 -33.08 -2.13
CA VAL A 610 23.41 -32.30 -3.37
C VAL A 610 22.81 -33.23 -4.44
N HIS A 611 21.87 -32.68 -5.24
CA HIS A 611 21.32 -33.43 -6.37
C HIS A 611 22.44 -33.87 -7.34
N PRO A 612 22.49 -35.17 -7.77
CA PRO A 612 23.62 -35.74 -8.55
C PRO A 612 23.92 -35.00 -9.88
N LYS A 613 22.92 -34.40 -10.49
CA LYS A 613 23.11 -33.61 -11.74
C LYS A 613 23.64 -32.20 -11.47
N LEU A 614 23.49 -31.68 -10.26
CA LEU A 614 23.93 -30.34 -9.88
C LEU A 614 25.36 -30.33 -9.36
N LEU A 615 25.73 -31.34 -8.55
CA LEU A 615 27.07 -31.41 -7.93
C LEU A 615 28.24 -31.19 -8.94
N PRO A 616 28.26 -31.85 -10.14
CA PRO A 616 29.33 -31.62 -11.10
C PRO A 616 29.42 -30.16 -11.59
N GLN A 617 28.27 -29.47 -11.70
CA GLN A 617 28.25 -28.07 -12.14
C GLN A 617 28.87 -27.15 -11.07
N LEU A 618 28.63 -27.42 -9.77
CA LEU A 618 29.22 -26.66 -8.68
C LEU A 618 30.73 -26.90 -8.56
N LEU A 619 31.18 -28.16 -8.68
CA LEU A 619 32.59 -28.52 -8.62
C LEU A 619 33.37 -27.87 -9.78
N LYS A 620 32.75 -27.80 -10.97
CA LYS A 620 33.37 -27.20 -12.15
C LYS A 620 33.71 -25.72 -11.96
N ARG A 621 33.07 -24.98 -11.08
CA ARG A 621 33.37 -23.58 -10.82
C ARG A 621 34.81 -23.33 -10.35
N VAL A 622 35.42 -24.29 -9.69
CA VAL A 622 36.85 -24.24 -9.31
C VAL A 622 37.73 -24.55 -10.51
N GLU A 623 37.37 -25.58 -11.30
CA GLU A 623 38.13 -25.99 -12.51
C GLU A 623 38.18 -24.86 -13.53
N MET A 624 37.09 -24.11 -13.72
CA MET A 624 37.01 -22.97 -14.65
C MET A 624 38.05 -21.89 -14.36
N LEU A 625 38.53 -21.73 -13.13
CA LEU A 625 39.61 -20.81 -12.79
C LEU A 625 40.94 -21.28 -13.36
N ASP A 626 41.24 -22.57 -13.25
CA ASP A 626 42.49 -23.16 -13.74
C ASP A 626 42.49 -23.25 -15.26
N GLU A 627 41.35 -23.53 -15.87
CA GLU A 627 41.18 -23.59 -17.33
C GLU A 627 41.01 -22.19 -17.98
N SER A 628 40.87 -21.13 -17.20
CA SER A 628 40.56 -19.76 -17.71
C SER A 628 39.28 -19.72 -18.57
N THR A 629 38.23 -20.45 -18.16
CA THR A 629 36.96 -20.62 -18.89
C THR A 629 35.75 -20.23 -18.04
N VAL A 630 35.86 -19.15 -17.25
CA VAL A 630 34.81 -18.70 -16.32
C VAL A 630 33.54 -18.34 -17.09
N ASP A 631 32.44 -18.99 -16.74
CA ASP A 631 31.12 -18.75 -17.31
C ASP A 631 30.38 -17.59 -16.62
N TRP A 632 29.20 -17.24 -17.15
CA TRP A 632 28.40 -16.11 -16.67
C TRP A 632 28.02 -16.23 -15.21
N ALA A 633 27.45 -17.35 -14.83
CA ALA A 633 26.99 -17.58 -13.46
C ALA A 633 28.13 -17.56 -12.44
N THR A 634 29.29 -18.10 -12.80
CA THR A 634 30.48 -18.07 -11.94
C THR A 634 31.01 -16.64 -11.79
N GLY A 635 31.03 -15.87 -12.91
CA GLY A 635 31.40 -14.45 -12.90
C GLY A 635 30.47 -13.60 -12.02
N GLU A 636 29.16 -13.86 -12.07
CA GLU A 636 28.16 -13.23 -11.17
C GLU A 636 28.44 -13.52 -9.70
N MET A 637 28.67 -14.81 -9.38
CA MET A 637 28.99 -15.19 -8.01
C MET A 637 30.31 -14.59 -7.50
N PHE A 638 31.28 -14.36 -8.40
CA PHE A 638 32.50 -13.63 -8.05
C PHE A 638 32.22 -12.17 -7.72
N ALA A 639 31.33 -11.50 -8.47
CA ALA A 639 30.89 -10.16 -8.14
C ALA A 639 30.23 -10.12 -6.77
N PHE A 640 29.27 -10.99 -6.52
CA PHE A 640 28.56 -11.06 -5.23
C PHE A 640 29.51 -11.39 -4.08
N GLY A 641 30.28 -12.47 -4.20
CA GLY A 641 31.20 -12.90 -3.14
C GLY A 641 32.27 -11.87 -2.81
N SER A 642 32.82 -11.18 -3.81
CA SER A 642 33.81 -10.12 -3.59
C SER A 642 33.24 -8.87 -2.94
N LEU A 643 32.01 -8.45 -3.33
CA LEU A 643 31.33 -7.35 -2.68
C LEU A 643 30.99 -7.66 -1.22
N LEU A 644 30.54 -8.88 -0.92
CA LEU A 644 30.33 -9.33 0.45
C LEU A 644 31.60 -9.29 1.29
N LEU A 645 32.74 -9.75 0.75
CA LEU A 645 34.05 -9.66 1.42
C LEU A 645 34.50 -8.21 1.67
N GLU A 646 34.06 -7.28 0.83
CA GLU A 646 34.30 -5.85 0.99
C GLU A 646 33.30 -5.15 1.92
N GLY A 647 32.31 -5.89 2.45
CA GLY A 647 31.31 -5.38 3.40
C GLY A 647 30.07 -4.74 2.77
N HIS A 648 29.83 -5.01 1.49
CA HIS A 648 28.60 -4.58 0.80
C HIS A 648 27.52 -5.68 0.88
N PRO A 649 26.41 -5.44 1.56
CA PRO A 649 25.29 -6.37 1.56
C PRO A 649 24.69 -6.53 0.17
N ILE A 650 24.13 -7.71 -0.08
CA ILE A 650 23.43 -8.03 -1.33
C ILE A 650 22.00 -8.44 -1.01
N ARG A 651 21.07 -7.82 -1.72
CA ARG A 651 19.67 -8.21 -1.75
C ARG A 651 19.26 -8.43 -3.20
N MET A 652 18.76 -9.61 -3.49
CA MET A 652 18.25 -9.98 -4.81
C MET A 652 16.88 -10.60 -4.69
N SER A 653 15.95 -10.18 -5.53
CA SER A 653 14.63 -10.80 -5.65
C SER A 653 14.16 -10.85 -7.09
N GLY A 654 13.20 -11.71 -7.35
CA GLY A 654 12.59 -11.95 -8.66
C GLY A 654 12.09 -13.38 -8.75
N GLN A 655 11.47 -13.73 -9.86
CA GLN A 655 10.94 -15.07 -10.08
C GLN A 655 12.10 -16.04 -10.37
N ASP A 656 12.18 -17.14 -9.64
CA ASP A 656 13.19 -18.22 -9.79
C ASP A 656 14.66 -17.79 -9.62
N VAL A 657 14.94 -16.66 -8.97
CA VAL A 657 16.31 -16.09 -8.87
C VAL A 657 17.26 -16.94 -8.04
N ARG A 658 16.77 -17.71 -7.08
CA ARG A 658 17.59 -18.55 -6.19
C ARG A 658 18.34 -19.65 -6.96
N ARG A 659 17.70 -20.22 -7.96
CA ARG A 659 18.25 -21.20 -8.90
C ARG A 659 18.78 -20.52 -10.17
N GLY A 660 18.12 -19.44 -10.59
CA GLY A 660 18.17 -18.84 -11.90
C GLY A 660 17.14 -19.47 -12.85
N THR A 661 16.39 -18.65 -13.61
CA THR A 661 15.38 -19.14 -14.58
C THR A 661 15.97 -20.18 -15.54
N PHE A 662 17.20 -19.99 -15.96
CA PHE A 662 17.91 -20.85 -16.90
C PHE A 662 18.75 -21.94 -16.21
N SER A 663 18.52 -22.27 -14.92
CA SER A 663 19.28 -23.23 -14.14
C SER A 663 20.80 -22.97 -14.15
N ASN A 664 21.18 -21.72 -13.98
CA ASN A 664 22.56 -21.23 -14.07
C ASN A 664 23.13 -20.79 -12.71
N ARG A 665 22.37 -20.04 -11.91
CA ARG A 665 22.89 -19.37 -10.71
C ARG A 665 23.16 -20.32 -9.54
N HIS A 666 22.18 -21.08 -9.10
CA HIS A 666 22.27 -21.98 -7.94
C HIS A 666 22.91 -21.30 -6.71
N ALA A 667 22.43 -20.08 -6.38
CA ALA A 667 22.89 -19.35 -5.19
C ALA A 667 22.34 -19.94 -3.89
N VAL A 668 21.28 -20.75 -3.98
CA VAL A 668 20.73 -21.57 -2.90
C VAL A 668 20.68 -23.00 -3.38
N ILE A 669 21.21 -23.90 -2.57
CA ILE A 669 21.25 -25.34 -2.85
C ILE A 669 20.32 -26.03 -1.85
N VAL A 670 19.50 -26.96 -2.34
CA VAL A 670 18.54 -27.70 -1.52
C VAL A 670 19.05 -29.12 -1.33
N ASP A 671 19.06 -29.57 -0.08
CA ASP A 671 19.40 -30.95 0.27
C ASP A 671 18.32 -31.91 -0.26
N LYS A 672 18.76 -32.85 -1.08
CA LYS A 672 17.88 -33.83 -1.75
C LYS A 672 17.11 -34.74 -0.77
N GLU A 673 17.65 -35.02 0.39
CA GLU A 673 17.09 -36.01 1.34
C GLU A 673 16.15 -35.35 2.37
N ASN A 674 16.40 -34.12 2.77
CA ASN A 674 15.66 -33.46 3.87
C ASN A 674 15.11 -32.07 3.54
N GLY A 675 15.38 -31.53 2.34
CA GLY A 675 14.90 -30.23 1.90
C GLY A 675 15.56 -29.02 2.57
N LYS A 676 16.61 -29.20 3.37
CA LYS A 676 17.33 -28.08 3.98
C LYS A 676 18.02 -27.24 2.93
N GLU A 677 18.08 -25.94 3.17
CA GLU A 677 18.68 -24.96 2.26
C GLU A 677 20.09 -24.58 2.71
N LEU A 678 20.99 -24.50 1.75
CA LEU A 678 22.34 -24.02 1.92
C LEU A 678 22.56 -22.77 1.07
N PHE A 679 23.07 -21.71 1.68
CA PHE A 679 23.45 -20.46 1.04
C PHE A 679 24.97 -20.33 1.07
N PRO A 680 25.70 -20.82 0.08
CA PRO A 680 27.17 -20.90 0.16
C PRO A 680 27.83 -19.55 0.46
N LEU A 681 27.41 -18.46 -0.20
CA LEU A 681 28.00 -17.13 -0.02
C LEU A 681 27.85 -16.55 1.39
N ARG A 682 26.87 -16.99 2.18
CA ARG A 682 26.74 -16.58 3.60
C ARG A 682 27.94 -16.96 4.45
N SER A 683 28.64 -18.02 4.09
CA SER A 683 29.84 -18.44 4.82
C SER A 683 31.06 -17.52 4.62
N LEU A 684 31.02 -16.61 3.66
CA LEU A 684 32.06 -15.60 3.44
C LEU A 684 32.01 -14.45 4.44
N VAL A 685 30.90 -14.26 5.11
CA VAL A 685 30.62 -13.11 6.00
C VAL A 685 30.31 -13.58 7.42
N LYS A 686 30.54 -12.71 8.41
CA LYS A 686 30.20 -13.00 9.81
C LYS A 686 28.71 -12.85 10.10
N ASP A 687 28.08 -11.88 9.44
CA ASP A 687 26.65 -11.66 9.53
C ASP A 687 25.95 -12.23 8.27
N PRO A 688 25.24 -13.35 8.38
CA PRO A 688 24.57 -13.98 7.25
C PRO A 688 23.48 -13.11 6.62
N ASN A 689 23.00 -12.08 7.34
CA ASN A 689 22.03 -11.10 6.83
C ASN A 689 22.64 -10.11 5.81
N GLN A 690 23.92 -10.21 5.50
CA GLN A 690 24.51 -9.48 4.39
C GLN A 690 24.20 -10.11 3.02
N PHE A 691 23.69 -11.33 2.96
CA PHE A 691 23.29 -11.98 1.70
C PHE A 691 21.85 -12.48 1.74
N HIS A 692 20.99 -11.76 1.04
CA HIS A 692 19.58 -12.10 0.86
C HIS A 692 19.28 -12.38 -0.61
N ILE A 693 18.67 -13.52 -0.89
CA ILE A 693 18.15 -13.87 -2.20
C ILE A 693 16.81 -14.59 -2.03
N TYR A 694 15.76 -14.07 -2.69
CA TYR A 694 14.38 -14.51 -2.53
C TYR A 694 13.70 -14.74 -3.87
N ASP A 695 13.10 -15.90 -4.04
CA ASP A 695 12.09 -16.05 -5.10
C ASP A 695 10.87 -15.22 -4.70
N SER A 696 10.43 -14.34 -5.61
CA SER A 696 9.30 -13.43 -5.40
C SER A 696 7.97 -14.12 -5.69
N LEU A 697 6.87 -13.42 -5.40
CA LEU A 697 5.59 -13.78 -6.03
C LEU A 697 5.67 -13.64 -7.55
N LEU A 698 4.72 -14.27 -8.25
CA LEU A 698 4.57 -14.23 -9.70
C LEU A 698 3.92 -12.91 -10.13
N SER A 699 4.59 -11.80 -9.85
CA SER A 699 4.16 -10.44 -10.15
C SER A 699 5.37 -9.52 -10.20
N GLU A 700 5.32 -8.49 -11.01
CA GLU A 700 6.43 -7.56 -11.25
C GLU A 700 6.25 -6.23 -10.52
N TYR A 701 5.02 -5.69 -10.49
CA TYR A 701 4.76 -4.31 -10.09
C TYR A 701 5.16 -4.06 -8.64
N ALA A 702 4.56 -4.79 -7.70
CA ALA A 702 4.85 -4.58 -6.28
C ALA A 702 6.28 -5.01 -5.92
N VAL A 703 6.79 -6.07 -6.52
CA VAL A 703 8.14 -6.56 -6.24
C VAL A 703 9.21 -5.56 -6.69
N MET A 704 9.10 -5.03 -7.92
CA MET A 704 10.03 -4.01 -8.41
C MET A 704 9.90 -2.70 -7.61
N GLY A 705 8.67 -2.30 -7.25
CA GLY A 705 8.44 -1.13 -6.40
C GLY A 705 9.08 -1.28 -5.03
N PHE A 706 9.00 -2.47 -4.43
CA PHE A 706 9.63 -2.79 -3.15
C PHE A 706 11.17 -2.69 -3.23
N GLU A 707 11.79 -3.32 -4.24
CA GLU A 707 13.24 -3.28 -4.39
C GLU A 707 13.75 -1.87 -4.71
N TYR A 708 12.99 -1.08 -5.50
CA TYR A 708 13.28 0.33 -5.66
C TYR A 708 13.30 1.05 -4.30
N GLY A 709 12.22 0.94 -3.51
CA GLY A 709 12.11 1.56 -2.19
C GLY A 709 13.23 1.11 -1.24
N TYR A 710 13.56 -0.19 -1.26
CA TYR A 710 14.67 -0.73 -0.47
C TYR A 710 16.01 -0.08 -0.84
N SER A 711 16.27 0.11 -2.13
CA SER A 711 17.51 0.70 -2.63
C SER A 711 17.66 2.19 -2.31
N VAL A 712 16.55 2.93 -2.20
CA VAL A 712 16.53 4.35 -1.82
C VAL A 712 17.11 4.51 -0.41
N GLU A 713 16.79 3.62 0.49
CA GLU A 713 17.20 3.71 1.88
C GLU A 713 18.51 2.95 2.19
N ARG A 714 18.81 1.88 1.44
CA ARG A 714 20.02 1.02 1.66
C ARG A 714 21.14 1.36 0.68
N ASP A 715 21.80 2.46 0.92
CA ASP A 715 22.82 3.04 0.05
C ASP A 715 24.14 2.24 -0.07
N ASN A 716 24.43 1.36 0.84
CA ASN A 716 25.60 0.50 0.86
C ASN A 716 25.35 -0.92 0.33
N ALA A 717 24.13 -1.24 -0.09
CA ALA A 717 23.75 -2.57 -0.55
C ALA A 717 23.60 -2.63 -2.07
N LEU A 718 23.97 -3.76 -2.66
CA LEU A 718 23.61 -4.12 -4.04
C LEU A 718 22.19 -4.69 -4.03
N VAL A 719 21.24 -3.92 -4.53
CA VAL A 719 19.81 -4.28 -4.57
C VAL A 719 19.43 -4.61 -6.00
N ILE A 720 18.97 -5.85 -6.22
CA ILE A 720 18.70 -6.39 -7.55
C ILE A 720 17.27 -6.92 -7.64
N TRP A 721 16.56 -6.51 -8.69
CA TRP A 721 15.38 -7.20 -9.19
C TRP A 721 15.68 -7.86 -10.54
N GLU A 722 15.41 -9.17 -10.68
CA GLU A 722 15.57 -9.89 -11.93
C GLU A 722 14.21 -10.31 -12.48
N ALA A 723 13.93 -9.95 -13.72
CA ALA A 723 12.78 -10.47 -14.44
C ALA A 723 12.98 -11.94 -14.80
N GLN A 724 11.93 -12.75 -14.85
CA GLN A 724 12.02 -14.11 -15.37
C GLN A 724 12.43 -14.10 -16.85
N PHE A 725 11.85 -13.19 -17.63
CA PHE A 725 12.28 -12.71 -18.94
C PHE A 725 12.13 -11.19 -18.95
N GLY A 726 13.02 -10.47 -19.59
CA GLY A 726 12.97 -9.01 -19.67
C GLY A 726 11.67 -8.48 -20.25
N ASP A 727 11.02 -9.27 -21.10
CA ASP A 727 9.67 -8.99 -21.66
C ASP A 727 8.63 -8.65 -20.59
N PHE A 728 8.70 -9.29 -19.41
CA PHE A 728 7.70 -9.12 -18.35
C PHE A 728 7.91 -7.87 -17.49
N ALA A 729 9.03 -7.15 -17.65
CA ALA A 729 9.25 -5.89 -16.93
C ALA A 729 8.16 -4.84 -17.21
N ASN A 730 7.43 -4.95 -18.31
CA ASN A 730 6.32 -4.06 -18.65
C ASN A 730 5.14 -4.17 -17.67
N GLY A 731 5.01 -5.27 -16.91
CA GLY A 731 4.06 -5.39 -15.80
C GLY A 731 4.32 -4.38 -14.67
N ALA A 732 5.54 -3.83 -14.59
CA ALA A 732 5.94 -2.81 -13.62
C ALA A 732 6.31 -1.47 -14.30
N GLN A 733 5.80 -1.19 -15.50
CA GLN A 733 6.17 0.02 -16.26
C GLN A 733 5.96 1.32 -15.47
N THR A 734 4.92 1.39 -14.64
CA THR A 734 4.68 2.53 -13.76
C THR A 734 5.85 2.79 -12.80
N VAL A 735 6.46 1.74 -12.25
CA VAL A 735 7.64 1.90 -11.37
C VAL A 735 8.84 2.40 -12.17
N ILE A 736 9.01 1.91 -13.38
CA ILE A 736 10.09 2.34 -14.27
C ILE A 736 9.94 3.81 -14.62
N ASP A 737 8.76 4.25 -15.05
CA ASP A 737 8.50 5.61 -15.53
C ASP A 737 8.47 6.63 -14.38
N GLU A 738 7.80 6.30 -13.27
CA GLU A 738 7.50 7.26 -12.23
C GLU A 738 8.55 7.33 -11.12
N PHE A 739 9.29 6.25 -10.89
CA PHE A 739 10.28 6.16 -9.81
C PHE A 739 11.69 5.98 -10.36
N ILE A 740 11.99 4.89 -11.04
CA ILE A 740 13.36 4.54 -11.45
C ILE A 740 13.96 5.62 -12.37
N SER A 741 13.21 6.08 -13.38
CA SER A 741 13.71 7.04 -14.36
C SER A 741 13.65 8.50 -13.90
N SER A 742 12.70 8.88 -13.04
CA SER A 742 12.33 10.28 -12.84
C SER A 742 12.38 10.79 -11.39
N ALA A 743 12.49 9.91 -10.38
CA ALA A 743 12.43 10.31 -8.97
C ALA A 743 13.55 11.28 -8.57
N LEU A 744 14.73 11.14 -9.15
CA LEU A 744 15.84 12.06 -8.90
C LEU A 744 15.49 13.49 -9.35
N GLN A 745 14.87 13.64 -10.53
CA GLN A 745 14.50 14.94 -11.08
C GLN A 745 13.29 15.56 -10.36
N LYS A 746 12.32 14.71 -9.98
CA LYS A 746 11.08 15.18 -9.34
C LYS A 746 11.28 15.47 -7.86
N TRP A 747 12.02 14.63 -7.15
CA TRP A 747 12.05 14.60 -5.67
C TRP A 747 13.46 14.65 -5.07
N GLY A 748 14.51 14.65 -5.90
CA GLY A 748 15.89 14.52 -5.43
C GLY A 748 16.22 13.13 -4.85
N GLU A 749 15.36 12.15 -5.05
CA GLU A 749 15.47 10.82 -4.48
C GLU A 749 16.44 9.95 -5.29
N ARG A 750 17.44 9.38 -4.63
CA ARG A 750 18.50 8.58 -5.25
C ARG A 750 18.24 7.11 -5.02
N SER A 751 18.34 6.32 -6.08
CA SER A 751 18.26 4.87 -6.06
C SER A 751 19.48 4.25 -6.74
N SER A 752 19.89 3.09 -6.27
CA SER A 752 20.93 2.26 -6.90
C SER A 752 20.38 0.88 -7.29
N VAL A 753 19.08 0.78 -7.53
CA VAL A 753 18.45 -0.49 -7.92
C VAL A 753 19.02 -0.99 -9.24
N VAL A 754 19.26 -2.29 -9.31
CA VAL A 754 19.68 -2.99 -10.53
C VAL A 754 18.50 -3.78 -11.07
N LEU A 755 18.16 -3.58 -12.34
CA LEU A 755 17.22 -4.43 -13.06
C LEU A 755 18.00 -5.38 -13.97
N LEU A 756 17.83 -6.68 -13.77
CA LEU A 756 18.37 -7.72 -14.63
C LEU A 756 17.28 -8.23 -15.56
N LEU A 757 17.47 -8.03 -16.86
CA LEU A 757 16.45 -8.26 -17.88
C LEU A 757 16.99 -9.26 -18.92
N PRO A 758 16.67 -10.58 -18.79
CA PRO A 758 17.03 -11.56 -19.81
C PRO A 758 16.51 -11.16 -21.20
N HIS A 759 17.42 -11.00 -22.17
CA HIS A 759 17.15 -10.47 -23.49
C HIS A 759 17.96 -11.23 -24.54
N GLY A 760 17.33 -11.56 -25.66
CA GLY A 760 18.00 -12.21 -26.79
C GLY A 760 16.99 -12.84 -27.74
N TYR A 761 17.24 -12.69 -29.02
CA TYR A 761 16.46 -13.25 -30.13
C TYR A 761 16.96 -14.64 -30.48
N GLU A 762 16.32 -15.67 -29.92
CA GLU A 762 16.76 -17.07 -29.95
C GLU A 762 15.65 -18.03 -30.38
N GLY A 763 14.69 -17.55 -31.18
CA GLY A 763 13.58 -18.37 -31.67
C GLY A 763 12.54 -18.76 -30.64
N GLN A 764 12.46 -18.05 -29.50
CA GLN A 764 11.52 -18.35 -28.41
C GLN A 764 10.21 -17.56 -28.49
N GLY A 765 9.96 -16.87 -29.59
CA GLY A 765 8.74 -16.14 -29.86
C GLY A 765 8.69 -14.74 -29.26
N PRO A 766 7.56 -14.03 -29.39
CA PRO A 766 7.47 -12.60 -29.09
C PRO A 766 7.57 -12.22 -27.61
N ASP A 767 7.22 -13.14 -26.68
CA ASP A 767 7.12 -12.81 -25.25
C ASP A 767 8.32 -13.32 -24.42
N HIS A 768 9.38 -13.84 -25.11
CA HIS A 768 10.58 -14.39 -24.48
C HIS A 768 11.86 -13.96 -25.21
N SER A 769 11.85 -12.76 -25.79
CA SER A 769 12.95 -12.27 -26.62
C SER A 769 13.44 -10.89 -26.24
N SER A 770 12.55 -9.96 -25.89
CA SER A 770 12.91 -8.55 -25.77
C SER A 770 12.58 -7.94 -24.42
N GLY A 771 13.60 -7.51 -23.68
CA GLY A 771 13.45 -6.61 -22.53
C GLY A 771 13.13 -5.17 -22.91
N ARG A 772 12.89 -4.86 -24.18
CA ARG A 772 12.50 -3.53 -24.70
C ARG A 772 13.53 -2.44 -24.42
N ILE A 773 14.74 -2.63 -24.90
CA ILE A 773 15.87 -1.68 -24.77
C ILE A 773 15.45 -0.26 -25.15
N GLU A 774 14.70 -0.11 -26.25
CA GLU A 774 14.21 1.16 -26.76
C GLU A 774 13.38 1.96 -25.76
N ARG A 775 12.59 1.29 -24.89
CA ARG A 775 11.77 1.96 -23.88
C ARG A 775 12.63 2.60 -22.79
N PHE A 776 13.63 1.88 -22.30
CA PHE A 776 14.58 2.43 -21.33
C PHE A 776 15.41 3.57 -21.93
N LEU A 777 15.91 3.41 -23.16
CA LEU A 777 16.70 4.47 -23.81
C LEU A 777 15.86 5.72 -24.09
N ALA A 778 14.56 5.58 -24.37
CA ALA A 778 13.64 6.73 -24.51
C ALA A 778 13.44 7.51 -23.19
N LEU A 779 13.60 6.87 -22.02
CA LEU A 779 13.52 7.49 -20.70
C LEU A 779 14.86 8.08 -20.22
N CYS A 780 15.94 7.89 -20.98
CA CYS A 780 17.27 8.32 -20.59
C CYS A 780 17.51 9.80 -20.87
N ALA A 781 17.83 10.56 -19.83
CA ALA A 781 18.28 11.95 -19.91
C ALA A 781 19.10 12.29 -18.66
N GLU A 782 19.99 13.29 -18.76
CA GLU A 782 20.70 13.87 -17.61
C GLU A 782 21.44 12.85 -16.74
N GLN A 783 21.88 11.74 -17.33
CA GLN A 783 22.52 10.60 -16.65
C GLN A 783 21.66 10.02 -15.51
N ASN A 784 20.33 9.98 -15.68
CA ASN A 784 19.38 9.49 -14.69
C ASN A 784 19.55 8.00 -14.37
N MET A 785 20.06 7.19 -15.30
CA MET A 785 20.33 5.76 -15.12
C MET A 785 21.52 5.32 -15.96
N THR A 786 21.98 4.09 -15.78
CA THR A 786 22.92 3.41 -16.68
C THR A 786 22.21 2.27 -17.37
N VAL A 787 22.33 2.17 -18.70
CA VAL A 787 21.79 1.06 -19.49
C VAL A 787 22.96 0.32 -20.13
N ALA A 788 23.06 -0.99 -19.87
CA ALA A 788 24.20 -1.80 -20.32
C ALA A 788 23.73 -3.17 -20.84
N GLN A 789 24.51 -3.69 -21.79
CA GLN A 789 24.36 -5.03 -22.35
C GLN A 789 25.76 -5.68 -22.45
N PRO A 790 26.30 -6.15 -21.30
CA PRO A 790 27.63 -6.74 -21.25
C PRO A 790 27.73 -8.00 -22.11
N SER A 791 28.87 -8.20 -22.77
CA SER A 791 29.06 -9.28 -23.68
C SER A 791 29.94 -10.43 -23.14
N THR A 792 30.51 -10.29 -21.94
CA THR A 792 31.33 -11.33 -21.30
C THR A 792 31.06 -11.41 -19.79
N PRO A 793 31.33 -12.58 -19.15
CA PRO A 793 31.27 -12.74 -17.71
C PRO A 793 32.11 -11.70 -16.94
N ALA A 794 33.32 -11.39 -17.42
CA ALA A 794 34.19 -10.39 -16.79
C ALA A 794 33.63 -8.96 -16.94
N SER A 795 33.07 -8.63 -18.11
CA SER A 795 32.39 -7.33 -18.29
C SER A 795 31.22 -7.16 -17.31
N TYR A 796 30.39 -8.19 -17.15
CA TYR A 796 29.27 -8.20 -16.20
C TYR A 796 29.76 -8.12 -14.74
N PHE A 797 30.77 -8.89 -14.37
CA PHE A 797 31.41 -8.82 -13.05
C PHE A 797 31.90 -7.40 -12.73
N HIS A 798 32.63 -6.79 -13.64
CA HIS A 798 33.17 -5.44 -13.47
C HIS A 798 32.04 -4.39 -13.45
N LEU A 799 30.96 -4.57 -14.21
CA LEU A 799 29.81 -3.67 -14.23
C LEU A 799 29.13 -3.61 -12.87
N LEU A 800 28.81 -4.77 -12.27
CA LEU A 800 28.16 -4.83 -10.96
C LEU A 800 29.04 -4.20 -9.86
N ARG A 801 30.33 -4.48 -9.86
CA ARG A 801 31.26 -3.91 -8.91
C ARG A 801 31.47 -2.40 -9.12
N TRP A 802 31.56 -1.96 -10.39
CA TRP A 802 31.62 -0.55 -10.73
C TRP A 802 30.37 0.19 -10.24
N HIS A 803 29.21 -0.39 -10.46
CA HIS A 803 27.94 0.18 -10.00
C HIS A 803 27.94 0.42 -8.48
N MET A 804 28.34 -0.55 -7.69
CA MET A 804 28.42 -0.42 -6.24
C MET A 804 29.45 0.59 -5.75
N LYS A 805 30.57 0.69 -6.44
CA LYS A 805 31.70 1.59 -6.06
C LYS A 805 31.57 2.99 -6.65
N ASN A 806 30.63 3.22 -7.56
CA ASN A 806 30.42 4.51 -8.19
C ASN A 806 29.62 5.45 -7.26
N PRO A 807 30.16 6.61 -6.87
CA PRO A 807 29.51 7.55 -5.97
C PRO A 807 28.25 8.21 -6.56
N ALA A 808 28.08 8.15 -7.89
CA ALA A 808 26.92 8.78 -8.58
C ALA A 808 25.58 8.17 -8.18
N ARG A 809 25.55 6.86 -7.87
CA ARG A 809 24.36 6.12 -7.41
C ARG A 809 23.14 6.38 -8.30
N ARG A 810 23.08 5.69 -9.40
CA ARG A 810 21.98 5.71 -10.37
C ARG A 810 21.43 4.31 -10.56
N PRO A 811 20.17 4.14 -10.93
CA PRO A 811 19.66 2.84 -11.36
C PRO A 811 20.51 2.23 -12.50
N LEU A 812 20.70 0.93 -12.44
CA LEU A 812 21.42 0.17 -13.46
C LEU A 812 20.47 -0.81 -14.14
N ILE A 813 20.33 -0.69 -15.45
CA ILE A 813 19.51 -1.60 -16.27
C ILE A 813 20.47 -2.48 -17.07
N VAL A 814 20.43 -3.79 -16.82
CA VAL A 814 21.28 -4.77 -17.48
C VAL A 814 20.44 -5.69 -18.34
N PHE A 815 20.68 -5.68 -19.65
CA PHE A 815 20.12 -6.66 -20.57
C PHE A 815 21.02 -7.89 -20.58
N GLU A 816 20.54 -8.95 -19.90
CA GLU A 816 21.29 -10.18 -19.69
C GLU A 816 21.11 -11.16 -20.84
N PRO A 817 22.13 -11.98 -21.12
CA PRO A 817 22.02 -13.03 -22.12
C PRO A 817 21.21 -14.23 -21.63
N LYS A 818 20.77 -15.06 -22.59
CA LYS A 818 20.13 -16.35 -22.32
C LYS A 818 21.05 -17.51 -22.78
N SER A 819 21.15 -17.78 -24.05
CA SER A 819 22.03 -18.84 -24.56
C SER A 819 23.53 -18.56 -24.32
N MET A 820 23.93 -17.29 -24.36
CA MET A 820 25.31 -16.86 -24.09
C MET A 820 25.76 -17.18 -22.63
N LEU A 821 24.88 -17.48 -21.70
CA LEU A 821 25.21 -17.91 -20.31
C LEU A 821 26.18 -19.13 -20.33
N ARG A 822 26.10 -19.98 -21.34
CA ARG A 822 26.90 -21.20 -21.48
C ARG A 822 27.77 -21.20 -22.74
N LEU A 823 27.86 -20.11 -23.48
CA LEU A 823 28.62 -20.00 -24.72
C LEU A 823 30.13 -19.98 -24.42
N LYS A 824 30.84 -21.00 -24.79
CA LYS A 824 32.30 -21.11 -24.57
C LYS A 824 33.09 -19.94 -25.14
N ALA A 825 32.65 -19.40 -26.30
CA ALA A 825 33.30 -18.25 -26.93
C ALA A 825 33.19 -16.97 -26.11
N ALA A 826 32.19 -16.88 -25.23
CA ALA A 826 31.98 -15.74 -24.35
C ALA A 826 32.70 -15.89 -23.01
N ALA A 827 33.20 -17.07 -22.64
CA ALA A 827 33.89 -17.31 -21.39
C ALA A 827 35.07 -16.35 -21.17
N SER A 828 35.33 -15.97 -19.96
CA SER A 828 36.41 -15.04 -19.59
C SER A 828 37.55 -15.74 -18.89
N GLY A 829 38.76 -15.27 -19.11
CA GLY A 829 39.94 -15.77 -18.44
C GLY A 829 40.09 -15.19 -17.01
N LEU A 830 40.79 -15.89 -16.14
CA LEU A 830 41.04 -15.44 -14.74
C LEU A 830 41.63 -14.01 -14.70
N LYS A 831 42.55 -13.71 -15.62
CA LYS A 831 43.19 -12.38 -15.72
C LYS A 831 42.18 -11.25 -15.92
N ASP A 832 41.08 -11.53 -16.62
CA ASP A 832 40.06 -10.53 -16.93
C ASP A 832 39.29 -10.05 -15.66
N PHE A 833 39.32 -10.83 -14.58
CA PHE A 833 38.71 -10.48 -13.27
C PHE A 833 39.73 -9.84 -12.31
N THR A 834 41.01 -10.20 -12.46
CA THR A 834 42.08 -9.73 -11.56
C THR A 834 42.71 -8.41 -11.99
N THR A 835 42.38 -7.92 -13.17
CA THR A 835 42.91 -6.64 -13.71
C THR A 835 41.79 -5.85 -14.38
N GLY A 836 41.94 -4.55 -14.42
CA GLY A 836 41.06 -3.65 -15.16
C GLY A 836 39.80 -3.19 -14.40
N THR A 837 38.84 -2.73 -15.15
CA THR A 837 37.54 -2.19 -14.69
C THR A 837 36.50 -2.41 -15.79
N PHE A 838 35.25 -2.05 -15.54
CA PHE A 838 34.20 -2.02 -16.54
C PHE A 838 34.61 -1.11 -17.72
N LYS A 839 34.47 -1.61 -18.94
CA LYS A 839 34.75 -0.88 -20.17
C LYS A 839 33.45 -0.64 -20.94
N PRO A 840 32.94 0.59 -21.01
CA PRO A 840 31.75 0.91 -21.78
C PRO A 840 31.81 0.57 -23.25
N PHE A 841 33.04 0.54 -23.80
CA PHE A 841 33.36 0.24 -25.18
C PHE A 841 34.59 -0.70 -25.29
N ILE A 842 34.55 -1.69 -26.21
CA ILE A 842 35.63 -2.63 -26.44
C ILE A 842 35.91 -2.66 -27.95
N PRO A 843 37.06 -2.11 -28.41
CA PRO A 843 37.44 -2.10 -29.81
C PRO A 843 37.83 -3.51 -30.34
N ASP A 844 37.91 -3.67 -31.65
CA ASP A 844 38.47 -4.86 -32.28
C ASP A 844 39.92 -4.58 -32.72
N ASP A 845 40.88 -4.85 -31.86
CA ASP A 845 42.31 -4.60 -32.11
C ASP A 845 42.99 -5.65 -33.03
N LYS A 846 42.19 -6.64 -33.50
CA LYS A 846 42.73 -7.75 -34.33
C LYS A 846 42.71 -7.46 -35.82
N VAL A 847 41.97 -6.44 -36.27
CA VAL A 847 41.79 -6.17 -37.70
C VAL A 847 42.60 -4.98 -38.17
N VAL A 848 43.40 -5.18 -39.19
CA VAL A 848 44.21 -4.14 -39.86
C VAL A 848 43.67 -3.91 -41.28
N ASN A 849 43.69 -2.68 -41.78
CA ASN A 849 43.11 -2.27 -43.06
C ASN A 849 41.58 -2.45 -43.16
N THR A 850 40.90 -1.94 -42.19
CA THR A 850 39.43 -2.04 -42.05
C THR A 850 38.69 -1.30 -43.17
N THR A 851 37.85 -2.01 -43.93
CA THR A 851 36.92 -1.45 -44.92
C THR A 851 35.50 -1.29 -44.38
N ARG A 852 35.19 -2.00 -43.29
CA ARG A 852 33.90 -1.98 -42.59
C ARG A 852 34.11 -2.01 -41.07
N LEU A 853 33.51 -1.06 -40.37
CA LEU A 853 33.48 -1.02 -38.91
C LEU A 853 32.04 -1.23 -38.43
N ILE A 854 31.83 -2.34 -37.74
CA ILE A 854 30.55 -2.69 -37.10
C ILE A 854 30.61 -2.32 -35.63
N PHE A 855 29.61 -1.56 -35.18
CA PHE A 855 29.27 -1.37 -33.75
C PHE A 855 28.11 -2.29 -33.42
N THR A 856 28.16 -2.97 -32.29
CA THR A 856 27.13 -3.92 -31.85
C THR A 856 27.13 -4.10 -30.35
N SER A 857 26.10 -4.72 -29.82
CA SER A 857 25.98 -5.05 -28.37
C SER A 857 25.43 -6.47 -28.19
N GLY A 858 25.72 -7.08 -27.05
CA GLY A 858 25.19 -8.38 -26.67
C GLY A 858 25.59 -9.58 -27.49
N LYS A 859 24.71 -10.57 -27.62
CA LYS A 859 24.94 -11.88 -28.23
C LYS A 859 25.33 -11.80 -29.73
N VAL A 860 24.72 -10.88 -30.47
CA VAL A 860 24.93 -10.76 -31.91
C VAL A 860 26.41 -10.53 -32.27
N TYR A 861 27.22 -10.03 -31.33
CA TYR A 861 28.67 -9.97 -31.48
C TYR A 861 29.26 -11.34 -31.80
N TYR A 862 28.86 -12.38 -31.08
CA TYR A 862 29.43 -13.73 -31.31
C TYR A 862 28.96 -14.35 -32.60
N ASP A 863 27.74 -14.09 -33.02
CA ASP A 863 27.21 -14.54 -34.32
C ASP A 863 27.95 -13.86 -35.46
N LEU A 864 28.25 -12.56 -35.36
CA LEU A 864 29.07 -11.83 -36.31
C LEU A 864 30.52 -12.34 -36.38
N ILE A 865 31.14 -12.64 -35.21
CA ILE A 865 32.50 -13.22 -35.21
C ILE A 865 32.51 -14.58 -35.88
N ALA A 866 31.56 -15.45 -35.60
CA ALA A 866 31.45 -16.77 -36.21
C ALA A 866 31.24 -16.69 -37.73
N GLU A 867 30.37 -15.77 -38.19
CA GLU A 867 30.14 -15.58 -39.62
C GLU A 867 31.37 -14.95 -40.32
N ARG A 868 32.08 -14.00 -39.68
CA ARG A 868 33.36 -13.42 -40.17
C ARG A 868 34.40 -14.49 -40.40
N GLU A 869 34.59 -15.40 -39.44
CA GLU A 869 35.53 -16.52 -39.54
C GLU A 869 35.14 -17.48 -40.65
N LYS A 870 33.87 -17.84 -40.74
CA LYS A 870 33.33 -18.72 -41.78
C LYS A 870 33.51 -18.15 -43.19
N LEU A 871 33.39 -16.85 -43.37
CA LEU A 871 33.57 -16.16 -44.64
C LEU A 871 35.04 -15.88 -44.94
N GLY A 872 35.97 -16.08 -44.03
CA GLY A 872 37.37 -15.69 -44.17
C GLY A 872 37.56 -14.18 -44.35
N GLU A 873 36.68 -13.39 -43.78
CA GLU A 873 36.65 -11.93 -43.91
C GLU A 873 37.63 -11.27 -42.91
N HIS A 874 38.65 -10.59 -43.43
CA HIS A 874 39.73 -9.99 -42.62
C HIS A 874 39.73 -8.46 -42.61
N SER A 875 38.79 -7.83 -43.31
CA SER A 875 38.72 -6.37 -43.44
C SER A 875 37.54 -5.74 -42.65
N THR A 876 36.79 -6.54 -41.90
CA THR A 876 35.67 -6.09 -41.07
C THR A 876 36.05 -6.09 -39.58
N ALA A 877 36.13 -4.92 -38.97
CA ALA A 877 36.30 -4.77 -37.53
C ALA A 877 34.94 -4.76 -36.83
N ILE A 878 34.84 -5.42 -35.67
CA ILE A 878 33.59 -5.54 -34.90
C ILE A 878 33.84 -5.05 -33.47
N ALA A 879 33.42 -3.84 -33.18
CA ALA A 879 33.55 -3.20 -31.87
C ALA A 879 32.28 -3.38 -31.02
N ARG A 880 32.48 -3.61 -29.72
CA ARG A 880 31.37 -3.85 -28.76
C ARG A 880 31.05 -2.61 -27.99
N VAL A 881 29.79 -2.22 -27.96
CA VAL A 881 29.23 -1.19 -27.12
C VAL A 881 28.56 -1.87 -25.92
N GLU A 882 29.26 -1.95 -24.77
CA GLU A 882 28.82 -2.63 -23.56
C GLU A 882 27.83 -1.76 -22.76
N GLN A 883 27.93 -0.44 -22.88
CA GLN A 883 27.05 0.54 -22.25
C GLN A 883 26.29 1.32 -23.34
N LEU A 884 24.96 1.22 -23.30
CA LEU A 884 24.07 1.90 -24.25
C LEU A 884 23.67 3.30 -23.76
N TYR A 885 23.70 3.55 -22.44
CA TYR A 885 23.51 4.88 -21.87
C TYR A 885 24.27 5.03 -20.54
N PRO A 886 24.97 6.14 -20.30
CA PRO A 886 25.40 7.11 -21.32
C PRO A 886 26.22 6.45 -22.42
N LEU A 887 25.94 6.82 -23.69
CA LEU A 887 26.64 6.22 -24.82
C LEU A 887 28.14 6.59 -24.79
N PRO A 888 29.10 5.63 -24.98
CA PRO A 888 30.54 5.89 -25.04
C PRO A 888 30.93 6.54 -26.37
N ILE A 889 30.43 7.74 -26.62
CA ILE A 889 30.47 8.38 -27.91
C ILE A 889 31.91 8.79 -28.32
N GLU A 890 32.73 9.21 -27.34
CA GLU A 890 34.09 9.59 -27.55
C GLU A 890 34.96 8.41 -28.02
N GLU A 891 34.75 7.24 -27.41
CA GLU A 891 35.40 5.98 -27.78
C GLU A 891 34.94 5.52 -29.15
N MET A 892 33.66 5.63 -29.47
CA MET A 892 33.11 5.31 -30.80
C MET A 892 33.69 6.22 -31.89
N ILE A 893 33.82 7.52 -31.62
CA ILE A 893 34.46 8.49 -32.51
C ILE A 893 35.93 8.16 -32.67
N ALA A 894 36.66 7.90 -31.59
CA ALA A 894 38.07 7.54 -31.64
C ALA A 894 38.33 6.29 -32.49
N GLU A 895 37.44 5.28 -32.37
CA GLU A 895 37.54 4.06 -33.16
C GLU A 895 37.23 4.32 -34.64
N ALA A 896 36.19 5.10 -34.96
CA ALA A 896 35.85 5.47 -36.33
C ALA A 896 36.96 6.26 -37.03
N LYS A 897 37.74 7.07 -36.31
CA LYS A 897 38.92 7.79 -36.83
C LYS A 897 40.06 6.88 -37.16
N LYS A 898 40.31 5.78 -36.44
CA LYS A 898 41.33 4.77 -36.79
C LYS A 898 41.04 4.14 -38.13
N HIS A 899 39.78 4.16 -38.58
CA HIS A 899 39.32 3.52 -39.83
C HIS A 899 38.65 4.54 -40.78
N PRO A 900 39.37 5.52 -41.31
CA PRO A 900 38.78 6.68 -42.04
C PRO A 900 38.07 6.29 -43.34
N LYS A 901 38.39 5.14 -43.93
CA LYS A 901 37.77 4.63 -45.17
C LYS A 901 36.66 3.60 -44.93
N ALA A 902 36.44 3.17 -43.67
CA ALA A 902 35.48 2.13 -43.36
C ALA A 902 34.05 2.61 -43.48
N THR A 903 33.16 1.80 -44.01
CA THR A 903 31.72 1.95 -43.85
C THR A 903 31.37 1.71 -42.37
N LEU A 904 30.55 2.59 -41.76
CA LEU A 904 30.11 2.45 -40.37
C LEU A 904 28.76 1.79 -40.34
N LEU A 905 28.64 0.69 -39.58
CA LEU A 905 27.37 -0.03 -39.37
C LEU A 905 27.05 -0.15 -37.91
N TRP A 906 25.75 -0.05 -37.58
CA TRP A 906 25.18 -0.56 -36.35
C TRP A 906 24.45 -1.86 -36.68
N VAL A 907 24.83 -2.95 -36.06
CA VAL A 907 24.19 -4.26 -36.24
C VAL A 907 23.52 -4.68 -34.94
N GLN A 908 22.24 -5.02 -35.01
CA GLN A 908 21.43 -5.45 -33.84
C GLN A 908 20.50 -6.60 -34.21
N ASP A 909 20.18 -7.46 -33.27
CA ASP A 909 19.19 -8.55 -33.42
C ASP A 909 17.75 -8.06 -33.49
N GLU A 910 17.45 -6.94 -32.84
CA GLU A 910 16.13 -6.38 -32.72
C GLU A 910 15.62 -5.84 -34.06
N PRO A 911 14.28 -5.74 -34.22
CA PRO A 911 13.68 -5.09 -35.37
C PRO A 911 14.11 -3.62 -35.55
N ALA A 912 14.00 -3.11 -36.73
CA ALA A 912 14.44 -1.76 -37.13
C ALA A 912 13.82 -0.60 -36.29
N ASN A 913 12.64 -0.81 -35.77
CA ASN A 913 11.90 0.16 -34.91
C ASN A 913 12.10 -0.09 -33.42
N GLN A 914 12.92 -1.07 -33.05
CA GLN A 914 13.12 -1.51 -31.65
C GLN A 914 14.62 -1.59 -31.33
N GLY A 915 14.96 -1.94 -30.08
CA GLY A 915 16.33 -2.07 -29.63
C GLY A 915 17.07 -0.73 -29.55
N PRO A 916 18.43 -0.74 -29.61
CA PRO A 916 19.24 0.46 -29.47
C PRO A 916 19.17 1.42 -30.66
N TRP A 917 18.86 0.93 -31.87
CA TRP A 917 18.96 1.72 -33.09
C TRP A 917 18.25 3.08 -33.06
N PRO A 918 16.99 3.22 -32.61
CA PRO A 918 16.30 4.52 -32.59
C PRO A 918 17.08 5.58 -31.80
N TYR A 919 17.70 5.21 -30.69
CA TYR A 919 18.54 6.07 -29.87
C TYR A 919 19.90 6.36 -30.52
N ILE A 920 20.58 5.31 -31.04
CA ILE A 920 21.88 5.42 -31.71
C ILE A 920 21.77 6.30 -32.94
N ALA A 921 20.70 6.15 -33.73
CA ALA A 921 20.49 6.92 -34.96
C ALA A 921 20.44 8.43 -34.72
N LEU A 922 19.87 8.85 -33.57
CA LEU A 922 19.83 10.26 -33.19
C LEU A 922 21.15 10.68 -32.55
N THR A 923 21.54 10.07 -31.45
CA THR A 923 22.64 10.53 -30.59
C THR A 923 24.00 10.41 -31.26
N ALA A 924 24.31 9.26 -31.85
CA ALA A 924 25.62 9.05 -32.51
C ALA A 924 25.71 9.83 -33.82
N SER A 925 24.59 9.95 -34.55
CA SER A 925 24.59 10.73 -35.81
C SER A 925 24.84 12.22 -35.57
N GLU A 926 24.20 12.80 -34.55
CA GLU A 926 24.46 14.20 -34.21
C GLU A 926 25.91 14.44 -33.79
N ALA A 927 26.47 13.56 -32.94
CA ALA A 927 27.84 13.67 -32.48
C ALA A 927 28.88 13.45 -33.63
N PHE A 928 28.61 12.54 -34.54
CA PHE A 928 29.50 12.28 -35.68
C PHE A 928 29.46 13.42 -36.69
N VAL A 929 28.29 14.02 -36.95
CA VAL A 929 28.15 15.18 -37.84
C VAL A 929 28.85 16.40 -37.26
N ALA A 930 28.77 16.59 -35.95
CA ALA A 930 29.44 17.71 -35.26
C ALA A 930 30.97 17.59 -35.27
N HIS A 931 31.52 16.38 -35.54
CA HIS A 931 32.97 16.15 -35.54
C HIS A 931 33.57 16.34 -36.93
N GLU A 932 34.48 17.31 -37.07
CA GLU A 932 35.05 17.74 -38.37
C GLU A 932 35.61 16.59 -39.21
N GLU A 933 36.41 15.66 -38.61
CA GLU A 933 37.02 14.52 -39.30
C GLU A 933 36.02 13.43 -39.70
N LEU A 934 34.82 13.40 -39.10
CA LEU A 934 33.77 12.42 -39.40
C LEU A 934 32.59 13.05 -40.16
N SER A 935 32.69 14.32 -40.48
CA SER A 935 31.64 15.06 -41.20
C SER A 935 31.34 14.36 -42.54
N GLY A 936 30.07 14.06 -42.77
CA GLY A 936 29.60 13.33 -43.95
C GLY A 936 29.64 11.78 -43.83
N ARG A 937 30.16 11.22 -42.72
CA ARG A 937 30.05 9.78 -42.45
C ARG A 937 28.80 9.49 -41.59
N SER A 938 27.97 8.57 -42.01
CA SER A 938 26.79 8.13 -41.28
C SER A 938 26.88 6.67 -40.88
N ILE A 939 26.36 6.36 -39.68
CA ILE A 939 26.19 4.97 -39.28
C ILE A 939 24.94 4.43 -39.99
N ARG A 940 25.06 3.30 -40.66
CA ARG A 940 23.95 2.61 -41.32
C ARG A 940 23.49 1.44 -40.46
N ARG A 941 22.18 1.20 -40.44
CA ARG A 941 21.59 0.08 -39.68
C ARG A 941 21.63 -1.21 -40.50
N VAL A 942 21.90 -2.31 -39.81
CA VAL A 942 21.60 -3.69 -40.22
C VAL A 942 20.80 -4.31 -39.06
N SER A 943 19.58 -4.76 -39.33
CA SER A 943 18.65 -5.28 -38.33
C SER A 943 17.56 -6.09 -38.99
N ARG A 944 16.78 -6.82 -38.20
CA ARG A 944 15.51 -7.38 -38.68
C ARG A 944 14.60 -6.25 -39.17
N ARG A 945 13.62 -6.59 -40.04
CA ARG A 945 12.65 -5.61 -40.55
C ARG A 945 11.85 -4.98 -39.42
N ALA A 946 11.32 -3.77 -39.62
CA ALA A 946 10.38 -3.16 -38.68
C ALA A 946 9.12 -4.01 -38.53
N THR A 947 8.69 -4.23 -37.32
CA THR A 947 7.50 -5.04 -37.00
C THR A 947 6.83 -4.56 -35.74
N ALA A 948 5.51 -4.76 -35.63
CA ALA A 948 4.72 -4.48 -34.42
C ALA A 948 4.97 -5.53 -33.33
N SER A 949 5.27 -6.78 -33.71
CA SER A 949 5.67 -7.83 -32.77
C SER A 949 7.16 -7.73 -32.45
N PRO A 950 7.61 -7.97 -31.21
CA PRO A 950 9.03 -7.93 -30.87
C PRO A 950 9.84 -9.00 -31.61
N ALA A 951 9.31 -10.20 -31.76
CA ALA A 951 9.99 -11.31 -32.49
C ALA A 951 8.99 -12.18 -33.24
N THR A 952 9.48 -12.94 -34.24
CA THR A 952 8.66 -13.95 -34.92
C THR A 952 8.38 -15.15 -34.01
N GLY A 953 7.16 -15.71 -34.08
CA GLY A 953 6.80 -16.96 -33.41
C GLY A 953 7.13 -18.23 -34.23
N ASN A 954 7.55 -18.09 -35.47
CA ASN A 954 7.90 -19.21 -36.36
C ASN A 954 9.42 -19.42 -36.39
N HIS A 955 9.86 -20.62 -36.03
CA HIS A 955 11.29 -20.93 -35.94
C HIS A 955 12.01 -20.84 -37.30
N HIS A 956 11.40 -21.33 -38.37
CA HIS A 956 12.03 -21.21 -39.72
C HIS A 956 12.14 -19.76 -40.16
N LEU A 957 11.15 -18.94 -39.91
CA LEU A 957 11.22 -17.52 -40.21
C LEU A 957 12.31 -16.83 -39.37
N HIS A 958 12.48 -17.23 -38.13
CA HIS A 958 13.58 -16.74 -37.27
C HIS A 958 14.94 -17.05 -37.87
N GLU A 959 15.18 -18.30 -38.34
CA GLU A 959 16.43 -18.71 -38.99
C GLU A 959 16.66 -17.95 -40.27
N GLU A 960 15.62 -17.72 -41.08
CA GLU A 960 15.70 -16.92 -42.32
C GLU A 960 16.07 -15.47 -42.01
N GLU A 961 15.46 -14.86 -41.01
CA GLU A 961 15.77 -13.50 -40.59
C GLU A 961 17.19 -13.36 -40.04
N GLU A 962 17.67 -14.33 -39.24
CA GLU A 962 19.03 -14.36 -38.72
C GLU A 962 20.06 -14.47 -39.86
N LYS A 963 19.80 -15.39 -40.79
CA LYS A 963 20.66 -15.55 -41.98
C LYS A 963 20.68 -14.29 -42.85
N ALA A 964 19.54 -13.65 -43.06
CA ALA A 964 19.45 -12.41 -43.81
C ALA A 964 20.25 -11.28 -43.13
N LEU A 965 20.12 -11.16 -41.80
CA LEU A 965 20.86 -10.20 -40.97
C LEU A 965 22.36 -10.38 -41.11
N MET A 966 22.88 -11.62 -40.98
CA MET A 966 24.29 -11.95 -41.12
C MET A 966 24.79 -11.65 -42.55
N THR A 967 24.02 -12.02 -43.56
CA THR A 967 24.37 -11.72 -44.97
C THR A 967 24.47 -10.22 -45.22
N GLU A 968 23.49 -9.43 -44.73
CA GLU A 968 23.46 -7.97 -44.90
C GLU A 968 24.64 -7.31 -44.18
N ALA A 969 25.01 -7.77 -42.98
CA ALA A 969 26.13 -7.23 -42.20
C ALA A 969 27.47 -7.32 -42.93
N PHE A 970 27.69 -8.34 -43.79
CA PHE A 970 28.94 -8.55 -44.54
C PHE A 970 28.87 -8.17 -46.01
N THR A 971 27.70 -7.93 -46.60
CA THR A 971 27.54 -7.51 -47.99
C THR A 971 27.27 -6.01 -48.17
N ARG A 972 26.78 -5.35 -47.22
CA ARG A 972 26.45 -3.92 -47.26
C ARG A 972 27.64 -3.06 -46.82
#